data_64cf8b3a0afd08d8a02b9c5dac14d79f
#
_entry.id   64cf8b3a0afd08d8a02b9c5dac14d79f
#
_cell.length_a   1.000
_cell.length_b   1.000
_cell.length_c   1.000
_cell.angle_alpha   90.00
_cell.angle_beta   90.00
_cell.angle_gamma   90.00
#
_symmetry.space_group_name_H-M   'P 1'
#
loop_
_entity.id
_entity.type
_entity.pdbx_description
1 polymer ?
#
loop_
_entity_poly.entity_id
_entity_poly.type
_entity_poly.pdbx_seq_one_letter_code
_entity_poly.pdbx_strand_id
1 'polypeptide(L)'
;MVLASASPAFAAGSAELNISADKIGHEVSPTLYGAFIEDISKAGDGGLVSNLVYNNSFEYNDTAEENAALNEAYWEFSNITHTLASDGAMNKNNPNYEKLTVSGKGVITNLGCVEDWDYKTFDQNKKAQSTSDMGFKKGEKYDFSMYIKNIDFSGTVRVYLDSSANKSHQTEIDISNSESWRKFEAELESSATEDGGLSIEFNGAGTLCVDFVQLIPQNSYGYGNSEWKYTTLRADLAEALKKLNPAFIRFPGGCFCEGDSLENLFDWKSTIGPLEERKQSYNVWRNDDAGDYYINSNALGYGEYFNLCADLGAEPVPCMNVGLTCQGRNGYDINVDALKKLNMSDEEFRNYLISERNFDEKDESGIEARIKEVDALNYTSEADFDKYLETIALTPGTHEWQNYVQDVLDLIEYANGDANTTYWGAVRAANGRTEPYNLKYIGLGNENWGEVYWRNFDALYKAVKEKYPDITVITTAGTWLDGKDFNIAQSTANSKYSDCYIDEHYYTSRDYMYEINNRYDAYDRNGAKVFVGEYAATANGIGTIQTKSNMAEAIEEAAYMTGFERNSDVVAMTAYAPTFAKINSQNWAVNMIWFDSQETVLTPSYYTQMLYANNIGSKYIDAAFSEETPISDLAQSVTVNEQEQAIYVKLVNSSGKEQTVNLNLSGFGSLNYASNQHITANYKSACNEAGKPNYVAPEDEQLAINGETVTVNTGKYSVNVIRIAYGSNDGSALYKLPADLPQQESGYLPPAARVAVPCAIGAVILAAVLTGVCTKIARKKKAK
;
A
#
# COMPACT_ATOMS: atom_id res chain seq x y z
N MET A 1 -17.42 14.62 -65.46
CA MET A 1 -16.10 14.10 -65.05
C MET A 1 -15.59 15.03 -63.96
N VAL A 2 -15.83 14.66 -62.72
CA VAL A 2 -15.30 15.39 -61.57
C VAL A 2 -14.12 14.57 -61.08
N LEU A 3 -12.93 15.07 -61.25
CA LEU A 3 -11.70 14.50 -60.70
C LEU A 3 -11.71 14.73 -59.20
N ALA A 4 -11.90 13.67 -58.42
CA ALA A 4 -11.63 13.69 -57.03
C ALA A 4 -10.11 13.63 -56.86
N SER A 5 -9.52 14.73 -56.35
CA SER A 5 -8.15 14.75 -55.89
C SER A 5 -8.05 13.95 -54.58
N ALA A 6 -7.46 12.76 -54.67
CA ALA A 6 -7.05 12.03 -53.49
C ALA A 6 -5.91 12.81 -52.81
N SER A 7 -6.16 13.35 -51.64
CA SER A 7 -5.11 13.84 -50.75
C SER A 7 -4.19 12.67 -50.41
N PRO A 8 -2.87 12.82 -50.49
CA PRO A 8 -1.96 11.77 -50.04
C PRO A 8 -2.19 11.57 -48.56
N ALA A 9 -2.51 10.35 -48.13
CA ALA A 9 -2.40 9.95 -46.75
C ALA A 9 -0.91 10.09 -46.38
N PHE A 10 -0.58 11.03 -45.51
CA PHE A 10 0.72 11.08 -44.90
C PHE A 10 0.88 9.73 -44.14
N ALA A 11 1.82 8.90 -44.58
CA ALA A 11 2.32 7.83 -43.79
C ALA A 11 2.76 8.44 -42.43
N ALA A 12 2.28 7.93 -41.31
CA ALA A 12 2.75 8.33 -40.00
C ALA A 12 4.27 8.11 -40.02
N GLY A 13 5.06 9.20 -39.90
CA GLY A 13 6.51 9.11 -39.81
C GLY A 13 6.90 8.35 -38.55
N SER A 14 7.92 7.50 -38.64
CA SER A 14 8.50 6.87 -37.46
C SER A 14 9.19 7.93 -36.58
N ALA A 15 9.07 7.80 -35.26
CA ALA A 15 9.88 8.58 -34.32
C ALA A 15 11.32 8.01 -34.29
N GLU A 16 12.31 8.87 -34.22
CA GLU A 16 13.73 8.48 -34.16
C GLU A 16 14.30 8.83 -32.79
N LEU A 17 14.65 7.81 -31.97
CA LEU A 17 15.34 7.98 -30.69
C LEU A 17 16.84 7.66 -30.84
N ASN A 18 17.70 8.64 -30.64
CA ASN A 18 19.14 8.49 -30.78
C ASN A 18 19.77 8.16 -29.44
N ILE A 19 20.45 7.01 -29.37
CA ILE A 19 21.10 6.44 -28.19
C ILE A 19 22.58 6.24 -28.50
N SER A 20 23.47 6.95 -27.80
CA SER A 20 24.90 6.88 -28.05
C SER A 20 25.69 6.49 -26.80
N ALA A 21 26.67 5.60 -26.97
CA ALA A 21 27.60 5.26 -25.89
C ALA A 21 28.40 6.47 -25.39
N ASP A 22 28.59 7.51 -26.22
CA ASP A 22 29.26 8.76 -25.82
C ASP A 22 28.42 9.60 -24.84
N LYS A 23 27.15 9.26 -24.67
CA LYS A 23 26.16 9.95 -23.82
C LYS A 23 25.86 9.21 -22.52
N ILE A 24 26.65 8.18 -22.18
CA ILE A 24 26.55 7.52 -20.88
C ILE A 24 26.91 8.54 -19.81
N GLY A 25 25.99 8.78 -18.88
CA GLY A 25 26.05 9.83 -17.87
C GLY A 25 26.27 9.28 -16.46
N HIS A 26 25.50 9.80 -15.51
CA HIS A 26 25.61 9.50 -14.08
C HIS A 26 25.16 8.08 -13.74
N GLU A 27 25.56 7.63 -12.55
CA GLU A 27 25.09 6.38 -11.96
C GLU A 27 23.59 6.45 -11.68
N VAL A 28 22.88 5.35 -11.94
CA VAL A 28 21.50 5.16 -11.49
C VAL A 28 21.52 4.60 -10.07
N SER A 29 20.70 5.16 -9.19
CA SER A 29 20.62 4.69 -7.81
C SER A 29 20.25 3.20 -7.76
N PRO A 30 20.99 2.36 -7.04
CA PRO A 30 20.65 0.95 -6.87
C PRO A 30 19.37 0.75 -6.04
N THR A 31 18.92 1.79 -5.34
CA THR A 31 17.69 1.80 -4.53
C THR A 31 16.57 2.61 -5.20
N LEU A 32 16.60 2.80 -6.52
CA LEU A 32 15.65 3.69 -7.19
C LEU A 32 14.20 3.24 -7.03
N TYR A 33 13.90 1.95 -7.17
CA TYR A 33 12.54 1.42 -7.12
C TYR A 33 12.33 0.52 -5.92
N GLY A 34 11.43 0.91 -5.01
CA GLY A 34 11.07 0.18 -3.82
C GLY A 34 9.58 -0.05 -3.67
N ALA A 35 9.18 -0.48 -2.47
CA ALA A 35 7.79 -0.67 -2.09
C ALA A 35 7.49 0.10 -0.80
N PHE A 36 6.24 0.55 -0.67
CA PHE A 36 5.71 1.18 0.52
C PHE A 36 4.64 0.27 1.13
N ILE A 37 4.81 -0.11 2.38
CA ILE A 37 3.83 -0.91 3.10
C ILE A 37 3.34 -0.14 4.31
N GLU A 38 2.04 0.10 4.34
CA GLU A 38 1.33 0.70 5.45
C GLU A 38 0.11 -0.17 5.78
N ASP A 39 -0.22 -0.31 7.05
CA ASP A 39 -1.46 -0.96 7.46
C ASP A 39 -2.65 0.00 7.30
N ILE A 40 -3.00 0.22 6.03
CA ILE A 40 -4.14 0.97 5.52
C ILE A 40 -4.97 0.03 4.65
N SER A 41 -6.28 0.25 4.56
CA SER A 41 -7.15 -0.58 3.70
C SER A 41 -7.07 -2.09 4.04
N LYS A 42 -6.90 -2.43 5.32
CA LYS A 42 -6.72 -3.80 5.82
C LYS A 42 -5.51 -4.52 5.20
N ALA A 43 -4.43 -3.79 4.95
CA ALA A 43 -3.22 -4.35 4.32
C ALA A 43 -2.40 -5.25 5.26
N GLY A 44 -2.43 -5.00 6.56
CA GLY A 44 -1.81 -5.82 7.60
C GLY A 44 -2.73 -6.93 8.06
N ASP A 45 -3.50 -6.68 9.11
CA ASP A 45 -4.53 -7.61 9.58
C ASP A 45 -5.68 -7.71 8.55
N GLY A 46 -5.98 -8.94 8.13
CA GLY A 46 -6.92 -9.22 7.04
C GLY A 46 -6.30 -9.17 5.63
N GLY A 47 -5.02 -8.80 5.52
CA GLY A 47 -4.23 -8.74 4.29
C GLY A 47 -2.97 -9.60 4.36
N LEU A 48 -1.81 -8.97 4.56
CA LEU A 48 -0.51 -9.65 4.61
C LEU A 48 -0.39 -10.65 5.76
N VAL A 49 -0.97 -10.39 6.93
CA VAL A 49 -0.98 -11.35 8.04
C VAL A 49 -1.80 -12.56 7.66
N SER A 50 -1.22 -13.76 7.78
CA SER A 50 -1.86 -15.00 7.34
C SER A 50 -2.95 -15.52 8.29
N ASN A 51 -3.03 -15.01 9.54
CA ASN A 51 -4.07 -15.39 10.47
C ASN A 51 -5.45 -15.00 9.93
N LEU A 52 -6.32 -15.98 9.71
CA LEU A 52 -7.66 -15.75 9.19
C LEU A 52 -8.65 -15.24 10.26
N VAL A 53 -8.32 -15.40 11.55
CA VAL A 53 -9.16 -14.91 12.66
C VAL A 53 -8.88 -13.41 12.86
N TYR A 54 -9.89 -12.59 12.58
CA TYR A 54 -9.83 -11.15 12.84
C TYR A 54 -10.36 -10.85 14.25
N ASN A 55 -9.80 -9.83 14.95
CA ASN A 55 -10.08 -9.61 16.38
C ASN A 55 -9.87 -10.87 17.21
N ASN A 56 -8.68 -11.42 17.15
CA ASN A 56 -8.33 -12.74 17.66
C ASN A 56 -8.21 -12.82 19.20
N SER A 57 -8.18 -11.67 19.90
CA SER A 57 -7.94 -11.54 21.34
C SER A 57 -8.93 -10.60 22.04
N PHE A 58 -10.04 -10.22 21.39
CA PHE A 58 -11.10 -9.40 21.99
C PHE A 58 -10.63 -8.03 22.51
N GLU A 59 -9.58 -7.46 21.94
CA GLU A 59 -8.95 -6.20 22.38
C GLU A 59 -9.45 -4.98 21.61
N TYR A 60 -10.63 -5.06 21.04
CA TYR A 60 -11.25 -3.96 20.34
C TYR A 60 -11.71 -2.90 21.34
N ASN A 61 -10.75 -2.29 22.06
CA ASN A 61 -10.99 -1.34 23.13
C ASN A 61 -11.40 0.03 22.59
N ASP A 62 -12.69 0.29 22.56
CA ASP A 62 -13.13 1.66 22.73
C ASP A 62 -13.25 1.94 24.25
N THR A 63 -12.60 3.01 24.73
CA THR A 63 -12.64 3.44 26.14
C THR A 63 -14.00 4.00 26.56
N ALA A 64 -14.93 4.19 25.62
CA ALA A 64 -16.28 4.59 25.92
C ALA A 64 -17.10 3.39 26.40
N GLU A 65 -17.65 3.45 27.61
CA GLU A 65 -18.61 2.44 28.15
C GLU A 65 -19.79 2.15 27.20
N GLU A 66 -20.01 3.05 26.21
CA GLU A 66 -21.09 2.94 25.21
C GLU A 66 -20.83 1.88 24.13
N ASN A 67 -19.57 1.43 23.95
CA ASN A 67 -19.13 0.60 22.84
C ASN A 67 -18.56 -0.77 23.25
N ALA A 68 -18.89 -1.28 24.44
CA ALA A 68 -18.41 -2.60 24.88
C ALA A 68 -18.71 -3.76 23.88
N ALA A 69 -19.74 -3.60 23.05
CA ALA A 69 -20.05 -4.54 21.97
C ALA A 69 -18.97 -4.61 20.86
N LEU A 70 -18.07 -3.62 20.78
CA LEU A 70 -17.01 -3.58 19.77
C LEU A 70 -15.91 -4.61 20.06
N ASN A 71 -15.63 -4.87 21.33
CA ASN A 71 -14.63 -5.88 21.69
C ASN A 71 -14.98 -7.29 21.16
N GLU A 72 -16.24 -7.50 20.83
CA GLU A 72 -16.75 -8.76 20.26
C GLU A 72 -16.99 -8.64 18.74
N ALA A 73 -16.58 -7.55 18.09
CA ALA A 73 -16.72 -7.38 16.65
C ALA A 73 -16.10 -8.56 15.90
N TYR A 74 -16.74 -8.99 14.81
CA TYR A 74 -16.39 -10.17 14.00
C TYR A 74 -16.65 -11.52 14.66
N TRP A 75 -17.24 -11.55 15.88
CA TRP A 75 -17.64 -12.76 16.58
C TRP A 75 -19.15 -12.86 16.69
N GLU A 76 -19.67 -14.07 16.49
CA GLU A 76 -21.07 -14.44 16.72
C GLU A 76 -21.16 -15.45 17.85
N PHE A 77 -22.13 -15.26 18.74
CA PHE A 77 -22.38 -16.13 19.90
C PHE A 77 -23.77 -16.76 19.79
N SER A 78 -23.85 -18.08 19.69
CA SER A 78 -25.10 -18.83 19.51
C SER A 78 -25.35 -19.81 20.65
N ASN A 79 -26.49 -19.66 21.34
CA ASN A 79 -26.90 -20.49 22.47
C ASN A 79 -25.86 -20.60 23.60
N ILE A 80 -25.13 -19.53 23.86
CA ILE A 80 -24.13 -19.43 24.90
C ILE A 80 -24.23 -18.06 25.58
N THR A 81 -24.08 -18.03 26.90
CA THR A 81 -23.96 -16.78 27.63
C THR A 81 -22.49 -16.42 27.65
N HIS A 82 -22.15 -15.20 27.23
CA HIS A 82 -20.79 -14.68 27.15
C HIS A 82 -20.67 -13.35 27.87
N THR A 83 -19.47 -13.02 28.29
CA THR A 83 -19.15 -11.77 28.95
C THR A 83 -17.69 -11.46 28.76
N LEU A 84 -17.39 -10.29 28.21
CA LEU A 84 -16.02 -9.78 28.16
C LEU A 84 -15.50 -9.60 29.60
N ALA A 85 -14.32 -10.10 29.88
CA ALA A 85 -13.69 -10.05 31.18
C ALA A 85 -12.19 -9.74 31.04
N SER A 86 -11.58 -9.20 32.09
CA SER A 86 -10.15 -8.90 32.15
C SER A 86 -9.49 -9.35 33.46
N ASP A 87 -10.29 -9.83 34.41
CA ASP A 87 -9.78 -10.29 35.72
C ASP A 87 -9.05 -11.62 35.62
N GLY A 88 -7.76 -11.60 35.88
CA GLY A 88 -6.90 -12.80 35.74
C GLY A 88 -6.67 -13.18 34.27
N ALA A 89 -6.53 -12.18 33.40
CA ALA A 89 -6.12 -12.30 32.01
C ALA A 89 -4.82 -13.08 31.83
N MET A 90 -4.61 -13.60 30.63
CA MET A 90 -3.39 -14.29 30.26
C MET A 90 -2.20 -13.33 30.20
N ASN A 91 -2.41 -12.14 29.64
CA ASN A 91 -1.39 -11.13 29.46
C ASN A 91 -1.91 -9.73 29.84
N LYS A 92 -1.02 -8.88 30.37
CA LYS A 92 -1.36 -7.52 30.78
C LYS A 92 -1.50 -6.55 29.59
N ASN A 93 -0.87 -6.87 28.44
CA ASN A 93 -0.92 -6.02 27.26
C ASN A 93 -2.17 -6.28 26.44
N ASN A 94 -2.71 -7.52 26.52
CA ASN A 94 -3.98 -7.95 25.94
C ASN A 94 -4.81 -8.53 27.09
N PRO A 95 -5.48 -7.68 27.90
CA PRO A 95 -6.13 -8.13 29.13
C PRO A 95 -7.52 -8.68 28.93
N ASN A 96 -8.15 -8.50 27.77
CA ASN A 96 -9.51 -8.95 27.56
C ASN A 96 -9.57 -10.43 27.13
N TYR A 97 -10.65 -11.09 27.50
CA TYR A 97 -10.96 -12.45 27.09
C TYR A 97 -12.47 -12.70 27.20
N GLU A 98 -12.99 -13.67 26.46
CA GLU A 98 -14.37 -14.09 26.58
C GLU A 98 -14.57 -15.14 27.68
N LYS A 99 -15.46 -14.85 28.63
CA LYS A 99 -15.95 -15.77 29.64
C LYS A 99 -17.27 -16.36 29.19
N LEU A 100 -17.27 -17.65 28.89
CA LEU A 100 -18.40 -18.39 28.32
C LEU A 100 -19.08 -19.25 29.37
N THR A 101 -20.42 -19.16 29.49
CA THR A 101 -21.23 -20.06 30.30
C THR A 101 -22.11 -20.92 29.39
N VAL A 102 -21.89 -22.21 29.42
CA VAL A 102 -22.51 -23.20 28.56
C VAL A 102 -23.61 -23.96 29.35
N SER A 103 -24.76 -24.17 28.74
CA SER A 103 -25.85 -24.99 29.30
C SER A 103 -26.47 -25.85 28.19
N GLY A 104 -25.71 -26.83 27.70
CA GLY A 104 -26.05 -27.66 26.56
C GLY A 104 -25.10 -27.45 25.40
N LYS A 105 -25.62 -27.13 24.20
CA LYS A 105 -24.82 -26.87 23.01
C LYS A 105 -24.76 -25.38 22.75
N GLY A 106 -23.56 -24.81 22.80
CA GLY A 106 -23.25 -23.41 22.41
C GLY A 106 -22.17 -23.34 21.34
N VAL A 107 -22.16 -22.29 20.55
CA VAL A 107 -21.19 -22.09 19.48
C VAL A 107 -20.73 -20.63 19.48
N ILE A 108 -19.43 -20.40 19.32
CA ILE A 108 -18.87 -19.11 18.96
C ILE A 108 -18.29 -19.23 17.55
N THR A 109 -18.49 -18.20 16.73
CA THR A 109 -18.03 -18.20 15.33
C THR A 109 -17.31 -16.89 15.02
N ASN A 110 -16.06 -16.97 14.52
CA ASN A 110 -15.38 -15.84 13.94
C ASN A 110 -15.64 -15.78 12.43
N LEU A 111 -15.98 -14.60 11.95
CA LEU A 111 -16.38 -14.37 10.55
C LEU A 111 -15.19 -14.04 9.63
N GLY A 112 -13.98 -13.85 10.18
CA GLY A 112 -12.82 -13.33 9.46
C GLY A 112 -12.89 -11.82 9.33
N CYS A 113 -12.09 -11.25 8.43
CA CYS A 113 -12.04 -9.83 8.13
C CYS A 113 -13.14 -9.47 7.12
N VAL A 114 -14.41 -9.55 7.53
CA VAL A 114 -15.55 -9.19 6.67
C VAL A 114 -15.50 -7.72 6.29
N GLU A 115 -16.12 -7.39 5.16
CA GLU A 115 -16.22 -6.01 4.67
C GLU A 115 -16.96 -5.13 5.67
N ASP A 116 -16.41 -3.96 5.99
CA ASP A 116 -16.98 -3.07 6.99
C ASP A 116 -18.18 -2.30 6.43
N TRP A 117 -18.16 -1.92 5.13
CA TRP A 117 -19.23 -1.17 4.48
C TRP A 117 -19.19 -1.27 2.93
N ASP A 118 -20.32 -0.90 2.28
CA ASP A 118 -20.41 -0.91 0.82
C ASP A 118 -19.83 0.39 0.22
N TYR A 119 -18.53 0.38 -0.07
CA TYR A 119 -17.84 1.50 -0.73
C TYR A 119 -18.43 1.91 -2.08
N LYS A 120 -19.19 1.03 -2.74
CA LYS A 120 -19.80 1.34 -4.05
C LYS A 120 -20.96 2.31 -3.95
N THR A 121 -21.62 2.33 -2.83
CA THR A 121 -22.83 3.14 -2.64
C THR A 121 -22.64 4.31 -1.69
N PHE A 122 -21.54 4.35 -0.92
CA PHE A 122 -21.33 5.29 0.20
C PHE A 122 -22.53 5.33 1.16
N ASP A 123 -23.29 4.25 1.21
CA ASP A 123 -24.47 4.16 2.08
C ASP A 123 -24.04 3.57 3.42
N GLN A 124 -23.71 4.45 4.35
CA GLN A 124 -23.32 4.14 5.73
C GLN A 124 -24.42 3.33 6.49
N ASN A 125 -25.64 3.23 5.94
CA ASN A 125 -26.72 2.43 6.53
C ASN A 125 -26.77 1.00 5.97
N LYS A 126 -26.01 0.70 4.94
CA LYS A 126 -25.81 -0.68 4.51
C LYS A 126 -24.63 -1.26 5.28
N LYS A 127 -24.91 -1.85 6.44
CA LYS A 127 -23.96 -2.84 7.00
C LYS A 127 -23.67 -3.88 5.92
N ALA A 128 -22.41 -4.22 5.73
CA ALA A 128 -22.04 -5.39 4.95
C ALA A 128 -22.95 -6.54 5.39
N GLN A 129 -23.53 -7.25 4.44
CA GLN A 129 -24.24 -8.46 4.81
C GLN A 129 -23.20 -9.34 5.49
N SER A 130 -23.47 -9.79 6.71
CA SER A 130 -22.57 -10.60 7.52
C SER A 130 -22.30 -11.94 6.83
N THR A 131 -21.49 -11.91 5.79
CA THR A 131 -20.94 -13.07 5.15
C THR A 131 -19.55 -13.27 5.72
N SER A 132 -19.26 -14.45 6.20
CA SER A 132 -17.93 -14.82 6.62
C SER A 132 -16.93 -14.68 5.47
N ASP A 133 -15.71 -14.24 5.76
CA ASP A 133 -14.69 -13.87 4.78
C ASP A 133 -13.33 -14.51 5.11
N MET A 134 -13.33 -15.79 5.47
CA MET A 134 -12.14 -16.63 5.53
C MET A 134 -12.04 -17.45 4.25
N GLY A 135 -11.02 -17.21 3.43
CA GLY A 135 -10.80 -17.95 2.18
C GLY A 135 -10.22 -19.34 2.45
N PHE A 136 -11.02 -20.37 2.26
CA PHE A 136 -10.55 -21.75 2.32
C PHE A 136 -10.23 -22.29 0.94
N LYS A 137 -9.19 -23.11 0.82
CA LYS A 137 -8.80 -23.76 -0.45
C LYS A 137 -8.79 -25.27 -0.27
N LYS A 138 -9.37 -25.97 -1.23
CA LYS A 138 -9.53 -27.43 -1.18
C LYS A 138 -8.19 -28.13 -1.00
N GLY A 139 -8.11 -29.00 0.03
CA GLY A 139 -6.92 -29.79 0.35
C GLY A 139 -5.86 -29.02 1.14
N GLU A 140 -6.08 -27.74 1.42
CA GLU A 140 -5.22 -27.00 2.32
C GLU A 140 -5.48 -27.34 3.77
N LYS A 141 -4.39 -27.28 4.56
CA LYS A 141 -4.38 -27.49 5.99
C LYS A 141 -4.18 -26.19 6.72
N TYR A 142 -4.80 -26.10 7.88
CA TYR A 142 -4.83 -24.92 8.73
C TYR A 142 -4.48 -25.33 10.16
N ASP A 143 -3.51 -24.63 10.77
CA ASP A 143 -3.20 -24.77 12.17
C ASP A 143 -4.13 -23.88 12.99
N PHE A 144 -5.05 -24.51 13.71
CA PHE A 144 -5.89 -23.85 14.70
C PHE A 144 -5.17 -23.80 16.03
N SER A 145 -5.29 -22.69 16.75
CA SER A 145 -4.94 -22.62 18.17
C SER A 145 -5.82 -21.63 18.92
N MET A 146 -6.01 -21.88 20.23
CA MET A 146 -6.64 -20.96 21.17
C MET A 146 -6.13 -21.20 22.58
N TYR A 147 -6.24 -20.18 23.44
CA TYR A 147 -6.03 -20.35 24.86
C TYR A 147 -7.35 -20.56 25.61
N ILE A 148 -7.36 -21.53 26.54
CA ILE A 148 -8.51 -21.83 27.39
C ILE A 148 -8.07 -21.82 28.85
N LYS A 149 -8.95 -21.24 29.70
CA LYS A 149 -8.93 -21.40 31.16
C LYS A 149 -10.30 -21.96 31.59
N ASN A 150 -10.31 -23.21 32.02
CA ASN A 150 -11.52 -23.87 32.45
C ASN A 150 -11.80 -23.60 33.93
N ILE A 151 -12.99 -23.10 34.24
CA ILE A 151 -13.44 -22.83 35.62
C ILE A 151 -14.16 -24.07 36.18
N ASP A 152 -15.20 -24.53 35.51
CA ASP A 152 -15.99 -25.66 35.92
C ASP A 152 -16.76 -26.36 34.76
N PHE A 153 -16.40 -26.03 33.51
CA PHE A 153 -17.03 -26.63 32.34
C PHE A 153 -16.69 -28.12 32.24
N SER A 154 -17.73 -28.94 32.05
CA SER A 154 -17.65 -30.37 31.78
C SER A 154 -18.41 -30.69 30.50
N GLY A 155 -17.67 -31.15 29.49
CA GLY A 155 -18.25 -31.44 28.18
C GLY A 155 -17.16 -31.61 27.10
N THR A 156 -17.57 -31.52 25.85
CA THR A 156 -16.68 -31.60 24.68
C THR A 156 -16.55 -30.25 23.99
N VAL A 157 -15.36 -29.97 23.46
CA VAL A 157 -15.07 -28.80 22.63
C VAL A 157 -14.68 -29.28 21.24
N ARG A 158 -15.30 -28.74 20.20
CA ARG A 158 -15.00 -29.07 18.81
C ARG A 158 -14.77 -27.82 18.00
N VAL A 159 -13.83 -27.90 17.08
CA VAL A 159 -13.52 -26.83 16.13
C VAL A 159 -13.72 -27.32 14.70
N TYR A 160 -14.18 -26.43 13.84
CA TYR A 160 -14.36 -26.73 12.42
C TYR A 160 -14.38 -25.46 11.56
N LEU A 161 -14.00 -25.63 10.30
CA LEU A 161 -14.18 -24.60 9.28
C LEU A 161 -15.69 -24.48 8.99
N ASP A 162 -16.29 -23.33 9.26
CA ASP A 162 -17.74 -23.11 9.13
C ASP A 162 -18.10 -22.63 7.72
N SER A 163 -18.13 -23.58 6.80
CA SER A 163 -18.54 -23.39 5.42
C SER A 163 -19.45 -24.52 4.96
N SER A 164 -20.05 -24.40 3.79
CA SER A 164 -21.05 -25.36 3.32
C SER A 164 -20.52 -26.78 3.21
N ALA A 165 -19.29 -26.95 2.76
CA ALA A 165 -18.65 -28.25 2.58
C ALA A 165 -17.92 -28.79 3.83
N ASN A 166 -17.47 -27.88 4.72
CA ASN A 166 -16.56 -28.23 5.82
C ASN A 166 -17.25 -28.43 7.18
N LYS A 167 -18.41 -27.87 7.38
CA LYS A 167 -19.15 -27.86 8.66
C LYS A 167 -19.35 -29.23 9.32
N SER A 168 -19.32 -30.32 8.54
CA SER A 168 -19.42 -31.69 9.05
C SER A 168 -18.08 -32.27 9.52
N HIS A 169 -16.94 -31.65 9.21
CA HIS A 169 -15.61 -32.11 9.54
C HIS A 169 -15.14 -31.42 10.83
N GLN A 170 -15.59 -31.97 11.98
CA GLN A 170 -15.32 -31.39 13.30
C GLN A 170 -14.16 -32.11 13.98
N THR A 171 -13.20 -31.38 14.51
CA THR A 171 -12.08 -31.88 15.30
C THR A 171 -12.36 -31.64 16.78
N GLU A 172 -12.31 -32.68 17.61
CA GLU A 172 -12.49 -32.58 19.05
C GLU A 172 -11.17 -32.25 19.74
N ILE A 173 -11.23 -31.29 20.67
CA ILE A 173 -10.08 -30.81 21.44
C ILE A 173 -10.21 -31.30 22.88
N ASP A 174 -9.18 -31.98 23.38
CA ASP A 174 -9.11 -32.38 24.78
C ASP A 174 -8.63 -31.21 25.66
N ILE A 175 -9.57 -30.58 26.35
CA ILE A 175 -9.30 -29.44 27.26
C ILE A 175 -9.00 -29.86 28.69
N SER A 176 -8.65 -31.12 28.95
CA SER A 176 -8.27 -31.60 30.27
C SER A 176 -7.06 -30.83 30.80
N ASN A 177 -6.97 -30.63 32.14
CA ASN A 177 -5.90 -29.90 32.83
C ASN A 177 -5.75 -28.43 32.36
N SER A 178 -6.85 -27.73 32.23
CA SER A 178 -6.90 -26.32 31.79
C SER A 178 -7.43 -25.36 32.89
N GLU A 179 -7.23 -25.66 34.17
CA GLU A 179 -7.61 -24.79 35.30
C GLU A 179 -6.85 -23.45 35.31
N SER A 180 -5.72 -23.38 34.60
CA SER A 180 -5.00 -22.14 34.25
C SER A 180 -4.97 -21.99 32.74
N TRP A 181 -4.68 -20.79 32.26
CA TRP A 181 -4.52 -20.53 30.83
C TRP A 181 -3.56 -21.51 30.18
N ARG A 182 -4.03 -22.17 29.12
CA ARG A 182 -3.27 -23.14 28.35
C ARG A 182 -3.63 -23.07 26.89
N LYS A 183 -2.63 -23.16 26.00
CA LYS A 183 -2.80 -23.23 24.55
C LYS A 183 -3.25 -24.62 24.13
N PHE A 184 -4.27 -24.69 23.30
CA PHE A 184 -4.77 -25.88 22.63
C PHE A 184 -4.65 -25.72 21.12
N GLU A 185 -4.31 -26.79 20.44
CA GLU A 185 -4.00 -26.80 19.02
C GLU A 185 -4.73 -27.94 18.31
N ALA A 186 -5.08 -27.72 17.04
CA ALA A 186 -5.65 -28.72 16.15
C ALA A 186 -5.30 -28.41 14.69
N GLU A 187 -5.17 -29.46 13.88
CA GLU A 187 -5.06 -29.32 12.42
C GLU A 187 -6.45 -29.47 11.79
N LEU A 188 -6.82 -28.56 10.92
CA LEU A 188 -8.04 -28.61 10.13
C LEU A 188 -7.68 -28.69 8.64
N GLU A 189 -8.49 -29.39 7.84
CA GLU A 189 -8.29 -29.49 6.39
C GLU A 189 -9.57 -29.08 5.66
N SER A 190 -9.44 -28.26 4.62
CA SER A 190 -10.59 -27.86 3.81
C SER A 190 -10.89 -28.85 2.69
N SER A 191 -12.14 -29.27 2.60
CA SER A 191 -12.65 -30.16 1.55
C SER A 191 -13.04 -29.43 0.26
N ALA A 192 -13.16 -28.09 0.29
CA ALA A 192 -13.59 -27.26 -0.83
C ALA A 192 -12.86 -25.89 -0.87
N THR A 193 -12.88 -25.25 -2.04
CA THR A 193 -12.47 -23.84 -2.19
C THR A 193 -13.75 -23.01 -2.07
N GLU A 194 -13.90 -22.32 -0.94
CA GLU A 194 -15.07 -21.50 -0.61
C GLU A 194 -14.77 -20.55 0.55
N ASP A 195 -15.56 -19.52 0.73
CA ASP A 195 -15.50 -18.67 1.91
C ASP A 195 -16.26 -19.27 3.06
N GLY A 196 -15.80 -18.98 4.28
CA GLY A 196 -16.41 -19.46 5.50
C GLY A 196 -15.93 -18.68 6.72
N GLY A 197 -16.26 -19.20 7.89
CA GLY A 197 -15.80 -18.74 9.19
C GLY A 197 -15.13 -19.87 9.97
N LEU A 198 -14.71 -19.56 11.19
CA LEU A 198 -14.20 -20.53 12.16
C LEU A 198 -15.22 -20.70 13.28
N SER A 199 -15.75 -21.90 13.48
CA SER A 199 -16.66 -22.19 14.58
C SER A 199 -16.04 -23.07 15.65
N ILE A 200 -16.29 -22.74 16.92
CA ILE A 200 -15.92 -23.50 18.11
C ILE A 200 -17.19 -23.86 18.84
N GLU A 201 -17.48 -25.16 18.91
CA GLU A 201 -18.68 -25.75 19.54
C GLU A 201 -18.36 -26.29 20.93
N PHE A 202 -19.09 -25.84 21.89
CA PHE A 202 -19.07 -26.34 23.28
C PHE A 202 -20.34 -27.14 23.53
N ASN A 203 -20.21 -28.40 23.96
CA ASN A 203 -21.35 -29.27 24.26
C ASN A 203 -21.19 -29.84 25.66
N GLY A 204 -21.90 -29.26 26.63
CA GLY A 204 -21.76 -29.59 28.04
C GLY A 204 -22.40 -28.58 28.96
N ALA A 205 -21.87 -28.42 30.16
CA ALA A 205 -22.34 -27.44 31.14
C ALA A 205 -21.18 -26.90 31.98
N GLY A 206 -21.26 -25.62 32.36
CA GLY A 206 -20.26 -24.94 33.18
C GLY A 206 -19.67 -23.72 32.48
N THR A 207 -18.61 -23.19 33.05
CA THR A 207 -17.96 -21.95 32.66
C THR A 207 -16.53 -22.18 32.27
N LEU A 208 -16.07 -21.56 31.18
CA LEU A 208 -14.69 -21.48 30.75
C LEU A 208 -14.39 -20.11 30.15
N CYS A 209 -13.09 -19.78 30.00
CA CYS A 209 -12.63 -18.57 29.37
C CYS A 209 -11.83 -18.94 28.11
N VAL A 210 -11.98 -18.15 27.05
CA VAL A 210 -11.29 -18.32 25.78
C VAL A 210 -10.60 -17.02 25.39
N ASP A 211 -9.41 -17.12 24.78
CA ASP A 211 -8.62 -15.98 24.33
C ASP A 211 -7.68 -16.41 23.21
N PHE A 212 -7.17 -15.45 22.49
CA PHE A 212 -6.10 -15.54 21.51
C PHE A 212 -6.29 -16.70 20.51
N VAL A 213 -7.35 -16.58 19.72
CA VAL A 213 -7.73 -17.60 18.73
C VAL A 213 -7.01 -17.36 17.41
N GLN A 214 -6.44 -18.40 16.81
CA GLN A 214 -5.73 -18.31 15.52
C GLN A 214 -6.16 -19.43 14.57
N LEU A 215 -6.10 -19.14 13.28
CA LEU A 215 -6.26 -20.09 12.19
C LEU A 215 -5.26 -19.75 11.09
N ILE A 216 -4.15 -20.49 11.01
CA ILE A 216 -3.01 -20.20 10.13
C ILE A 216 -2.95 -21.22 9.00
N PRO A 217 -3.03 -20.82 7.71
CA PRO A 217 -2.80 -21.71 6.59
C PRO A 217 -1.37 -22.26 6.58
N GLN A 218 -1.15 -23.56 6.42
CA GLN A 218 0.18 -24.16 6.39
C GLN A 218 0.99 -23.80 5.12
N ASN A 219 0.34 -23.29 4.07
CA ASN A 219 1.00 -22.78 2.87
C ASN A 219 1.45 -21.31 2.98
N SER A 220 1.31 -20.69 4.14
CA SER A 220 1.71 -19.30 4.36
C SER A 220 3.21 -19.08 4.12
N TYR A 221 3.56 -17.90 3.64
CA TYR A 221 4.95 -17.48 3.50
C TYR A 221 5.62 -17.43 4.88
N GLY A 222 6.78 -18.05 4.97
CA GLY A 222 7.51 -18.18 6.25
C GLY A 222 7.07 -19.34 7.13
N TYR A 223 6.02 -20.11 6.77
CA TYR A 223 5.57 -21.25 7.57
C TYR A 223 6.68 -22.28 7.77
N GLY A 224 6.92 -22.67 9.04
CA GLY A 224 7.99 -23.59 9.42
C GLY A 224 9.41 -23.02 9.40
N ASN A 225 9.59 -21.74 9.05
CA ASN A 225 10.87 -21.04 9.13
C ASN A 225 11.05 -20.41 10.51
N SER A 226 12.18 -20.68 11.17
CA SER A 226 12.46 -20.17 12.53
C SER A 226 12.61 -18.65 12.61
N GLU A 227 12.93 -17.97 11.51
CA GLU A 227 12.97 -16.50 11.46
C GLU A 227 11.57 -15.88 11.42
N TRP A 228 10.58 -16.63 10.90
CA TRP A 228 9.15 -16.29 10.91
C TRP A 228 8.42 -16.93 12.10
N LYS A 229 8.99 -16.78 13.29
CA LYS A 229 8.60 -17.52 14.49
C LYS A 229 7.21 -17.18 15.00
N TYR A 230 6.78 -15.94 14.85
CA TYR A 230 5.54 -15.45 15.49
C TYR A 230 4.43 -15.20 14.49
N THR A 231 4.74 -14.65 13.33
CA THR A 231 3.77 -14.36 12.27
C THR A 231 4.25 -14.93 10.95
N THR A 232 3.34 -15.45 10.16
CA THR A 232 3.55 -15.80 8.76
C THR A 232 2.71 -14.90 7.87
N LEU A 233 3.06 -14.80 6.58
CA LEU A 233 2.36 -13.92 5.66
C LEU A 233 1.51 -14.71 4.68
N ARG A 234 0.48 -14.07 4.15
CA ARG A 234 -0.33 -14.57 3.06
C ARG A 234 0.53 -14.78 1.81
N ALA A 235 0.60 -16.00 1.33
CA ALA A 235 1.58 -16.43 0.33
C ALA A 235 1.44 -15.69 -1.01
N ASP A 236 0.24 -15.48 -1.52
CA ASP A 236 -0.02 -14.81 -2.79
C ASP A 236 0.38 -13.32 -2.77
N LEU A 237 0.17 -12.63 -1.64
CA LEU A 237 0.57 -11.23 -1.46
C LEU A 237 2.10 -11.09 -1.32
N ALA A 238 2.73 -11.97 -0.54
CA ALA A 238 4.18 -12.01 -0.42
C ALA A 238 4.87 -12.33 -1.76
N GLU A 239 4.30 -13.24 -2.56
CA GLU A 239 4.80 -13.59 -3.88
C GLU A 239 4.62 -12.45 -4.89
N ALA A 240 3.55 -11.67 -4.78
CA ALA A 240 3.38 -10.45 -5.58
C ALA A 240 4.48 -9.41 -5.27
N LEU A 241 4.81 -9.20 -3.99
CA LEU A 241 5.95 -8.33 -3.60
C LEU A 241 7.28 -8.86 -4.14
N LYS A 242 7.50 -10.16 -4.05
CA LYS A 242 8.73 -10.78 -4.56
C LYS A 242 8.91 -10.58 -6.07
N LYS A 243 7.84 -10.72 -6.85
CA LYS A 243 7.85 -10.46 -8.30
C LYS A 243 8.06 -8.98 -8.63
N LEU A 244 7.59 -8.08 -7.78
CA LEU A 244 7.86 -6.65 -7.89
C LEU A 244 9.36 -6.36 -7.78
N ASN A 245 10.12 -7.17 -7.02
CA ASN A 245 11.57 -7.07 -6.82
C ASN A 245 12.00 -5.69 -6.27
N PRO A 246 11.43 -5.26 -5.13
CA PRO A 246 11.73 -3.95 -4.58
C PRO A 246 13.17 -3.87 -4.09
N ALA A 247 13.89 -2.81 -4.43
CA ALA A 247 15.24 -2.56 -3.92
C ALA A 247 15.23 -2.13 -2.44
N PHE A 248 14.12 -1.62 -1.94
CA PHE A 248 13.88 -1.31 -0.54
C PHE A 248 12.39 -1.46 -0.19
N ILE A 249 12.11 -1.55 1.11
CA ILE A 249 10.74 -1.48 1.64
C ILE A 249 10.68 -0.39 2.70
N ARG A 250 9.82 0.62 2.49
CA ARG A 250 9.44 1.62 3.49
C ARG A 250 8.28 1.09 4.31
N PHE A 251 8.42 1.09 5.64
CA PHE A 251 7.43 0.56 6.60
C PHE A 251 7.53 1.28 7.96
N PRO A 252 6.55 1.18 8.87
CA PRO A 252 5.26 0.51 8.76
C PRO A 252 4.24 1.36 8.02
N GLY A 253 4.64 2.42 7.40
CA GLY A 253 3.79 3.27 6.60
C GLY A 253 4.04 4.76 6.74
N GLY A 254 3.02 5.52 6.37
CA GLY A 254 2.83 6.94 6.42
C GLY A 254 2.21 7.38 7.75
N CYS A 255 0.95 7.84 7.72
CA CYS A 255 0.21 8.29 8.90
C CYS A 255 0.12 7.22 10.00
N PHE A 256 0.15 5.96 9.64
CA PHE A 256 0.13 4.85 10.59
C PHE A 256 1.27 4.90 11.61
N CYS A 257 2.47 5.35 11.22
CA CYS A 257 3.58 5.46 12.18
C CYS A 257 3.40 6.61 13.18
N GLU A 258 2.53 7.57 12.89
CA GLU A 258 2.32 8.77 13.68
C GLU A 258 1.11 8.69 14.62
N GLY A 259 0.06 7.97 14.20
CA GLY A 259 -1.19 7.94 14.95
C GLY A 259 -1.91 9.29 14.96
N ASP A 260 -3.04 9.34 15.66
CA ASP A 260 -3.85 10.56 15.85
C ASP A 260 -3.84 11.10 17.30
N SER A 261 -3.17 10.39 18.20
CA SER A 261 -2.95 10.79 19.59
C SER A 261 -1.60 10.29 20.10
N LEU A 262 -1.11 10.83 21.22
CA LEU A 262 0.12 10.32 21.86
C LEU A 262 -0.02 8.87 22.37
N GLU A 263 -1.25 8.42 22.57
CA GLU A 263 -1.54 7.05 23.05
C GLU A 263 -1.38 5.99 21.96
N ASN A 264 -1.61 6.36 20.68
CA ASN A 264 -1.46 5.48 19.54
C ASN A 264 -0.30 5.85 18.59
N LEU A 265 0.65 6.67 19.08
CA LEU A 265 1.98 6.75 18.45
C LEU A 265 2.56 5.35 18.31
N PHE A 266 3.01 5.00 17.11
CA PHE A 266 3.49 3.66 16.85
C PHE A 266 4.76 3.34 17.68
N ASP A 267 4.66 2.35 18.55
CA ASP A 267 5.75 1.86 19.39
C ASP A 267 6.27 0.53 18.83
N TRP A 268 7.39 0.57 18.14
CA TRP A 268 7.99 -0.60 17.52
C TRP A 268 8.31 -1.73 18.51
N LYS A 269 8.67 -1.39 19.78
CA LYS A 269 9.00 -2.35 20.83
C LYS A 269 7.79 -3.22 21.21
N SER A 270 6.59 -2.67 21.12
CA SER A 270 5.36 -3.41 21.35
C SER A 270 4.99 -4.36 20.23
N THR A 271 5.67 -4.28 19.07
CA THR A 271 5.39 -5.07 17.88
C THR A 271 6.34 -6.24 17.63
N ILE A 272 7.24 -6.53 18.57
CA ILE A 272 8.20 -7.64 18.48
C ILE A 272 7.99 -8.65 19.62
N GLY A 273 8.45 -9.88 19.43
CA GLY A 273 8.27 -10.95 20.41
C GLY A 273 6.97 -11.74 20.23
N PRO A 274 6.55 -12.53 21.24
CA PRO A 274 5.33 -13.34 21.16
C PRO A 274 4.09 -12.52 20.86
N LEU A 275 3.20 -13.05 20.00
CA LEU A 275 2.01 -12.31 19.55
C LEU A 275 1.05 -11.96 20.70
N GLU A 276 0.89 -12.86 21.65
CA GLU A 276 0.07 -12.66 22.84
C GLU A 276 0.57 -11.56 23.79
N GLU A 277 1.82 -11.13 23.61
CA GLU A 277 2.44 -10.04 24.39
C GLU A 277 2.44 -8.70 23.65
N ARG A 278 2.10 -8.68 22.37
CA ARG A 278 2.02 -7.47 21.55
C ARG A 278 0.74 -6.69 21.85
N LYS A 279 0.90 -5.44 22.28
CA LYS A 279 -0.24 -4.59 22.62
C LYS A 279 -1.00 -4.20 21.34
N GLN A 280 -2.28 -4.57 21.27
CA GLN A 280 -3.14 -4.11 20.18
C GLN A 280 -3.43 -2.60 20.32
N SER A 281 -3.67 -1.93 19.20
CA SER A 281 -3.91 -0.49 19.15
C SER A 281 -4.88 -0.12 18.02
N TYR A 282 -5.55 1.03 18.19
CA TYR A 282 -6.36 1.57 17.12
C TYR A 282 -5.50 2.01 15.94
N ASN A 283 -5.98 1.68 14.73
CA ASN A 283 -5.41 2.17 13.51
C ASN A 283 -5.86 3.62 13.25
N VAL A 284 -4.95 4.47 12.83
CA VAL A 284 -5.24 5.88 12.47
C VAL A 284 -6.24 5.98 11.30
N TRP A 285 -6.36 4.95 10.49
CA TRP A 285 -7.27 4.89 9.34
C TRP A 285 -8.68 4.42 9.69
N ARG A 286 -8.99 4.21 10.97
CA ARG A 286 -10.35 3.92 11.41
C ARG A 286 -11.29 5.07 11.04
N ASN A 287 -12.55 4.75 10.83
CA ASN A 287 -13.60 5.73 10.62
C ASN A 287 -14.76 5.44 11.58
N ASP A 288 -14.66 5.98 12.78
CA ASP A 288 -15.62 5.75 13.86
C ASP A 288 -17.04 6.20 13.48
N ASP A 289 -17.17 7.30 12.71
CA ASP A 289 -18.46 7.80 12.23
C ASP A 289 -19.15 6.84 11.24
N ALA A 290 -18.36 6.07 10.49
CA ALA A 290 -18.87 5.06 9.56
C ALA A 290 -19.02 3.68 10.20
N GLY A 291 -18.56 3.48 11.45
CA GLY A 291 -18.52 2.20 12.13
C GLY A 291 -17.44 1.26 11.57
N ASP A 292 -16.41 1.82 10.96
CA ASP A 292 -15.22 1.09 10.53
C ASP A 292 -14.23 1.04 11.70
N TYR A 293 -14.29 -0.04 12.44
CA TYR A 293 -13.41 -0.28 13.57
C TYR A 293 -12.15 -1.00 13.10
N TYR A 294 -11.10 -0.23 12.85
CA TYR A 294 -9.82 -0.74 12.41
C TYR A 294 -8.85 -0.84 13.57
N ILE A 295 -8.44 -2.05 13.91
CA ILE A 295 -7.44 -2.34 14.95
C ILE A 295 -6.23 -3.00 14.33
N ASN A 296 -5.06 -2.74 14.93
CA ASN A 296 -3.84 -3.45 14.66
C ASN A 296 -3.59 -4.46 15.78
N SER A 297 -3.49 -5.72 15.41
CA SER A 297 -2.98 -6.75 16.33
C SER A 297 -1.47 -6.65 16.54
N ASN A 298 -0.77 -5.82 15.74
CA ASN A 298 0.69 -5.75 15.63
C ASN A 298 1.33 -7.10 15.25
N ALA A 299 0.58 -8.01 14.65
CA ALA A 299 1.12 -9.26 14.13
C ALA A 299 2.12 -9.01 12.99
N LEU A 300 1.87 -8.01 12.14
CA LEU A 300 2.85 -7.49 11.20
C LEU A 300 3.68 -6.39 11.88
N GLY A 301 4.68 -6.81 12.67
CA GLY A 301 5.54 -5.90 13.41
C GLY A 301 6.90 -5.65 12.74
N TYR A 302 7.75 -4.90 13.43
CA TYR A 302 9.08 -4.55 12.91
C TYR A 302 9.96 -5.78 12.63
N GLY A 303 9.85 -6.83 13.45
CA GLY A 303 10.56 -8.10 13.20
C GLY A 303 10.17 -8.72 11.86
N GLU A 304 8.88 -8.76 11.56
CA GLU A 304 8.33 -9.30 10.32
C GLU A 304 8.69 -8.43 9.10
N TYR A 305 8.63 -7.11 9.21
CA TYR A 305 9.07 -6.20 8.14
C TYR A 305 10.56 -6.37 7.82
N PHE A 306 11.41 -6.43 8.83
CA PHE A 306 12.84 -6.67 8.63
C PHE A 306 13.13 -8.04 8.02
N ASN A 307 12.42 -9.09 8.45
CA ASN A 307 12.53 -10.42 7.84
C ASN A 307 12.12 -10.41 6.37
N LEU A 308 11.01 -9.74 6.04
CA LEU A 308 10.55 -9.59 4.66
C LEU A 308 11.59 -8.88 3.80
N CYS A 309 12.19 -7.79 4.29
CA CYS A 309 13.28 -7.11 3.58
C CYS A 309 14.46 -8.05 3.33
N ALA A 310 14.89 -8.80 4.35
CA ALA A 310 16.01 -9.72 4.24
C ALA A 310 15.75 -10.85 3.24
N ASP A 311 14.55 -11.43 3.26
CA ASP A 311 14.16 -12.51 2.35
C ASP A 311 14.05 -12.06 0.89
N LEU A 312 13.62 -10.81 0.67
CA LEU A 312 13.51 -10.21 -0.67
C LEU A 312 14.82 -9.58 -1.16
N GLY A 313 15.85 -9.47 -0.29
CA GLY A 313 17.08 -8.76 -0.61
C GLY A 313 16.90 -7.24 -0.73
N ALA A 314 15.85 -6.71 -0.11
CA ALA A 314 15.51 -5.29 -0.09
C ALA A 314 16.15 -4.57 1.10
N GLU A 315 16.56 -3.32 0.92
CA GLU A 315 17.02 -2.46 2.03
C GLU A 315 15.83 -2.10 2.94
N PRO A 316 15.92 -2.28 4.25
CA PRO A 316 14.87 -1.83 5.16
C PRO A 316 14.89 -0.31 5.30
N VAL A 317 13.72 0.33 5.22
CA VAL A 317 13.54 1.77 5.43
C VAL A 317 12.43 1.97 6.48
N PRO A 318 12.73 1.75 7.77
CA PRO A 318 11.77 2.01 8.82
C PRO A 318 11.48 3.51 8.93
N CYS A 319 10.21 3.86 9.03
CA CYS A 319 9.73 5.20 9.29
C CYS A 319 9.33 5.30 10.77
N MET A 320 9.96 6.22 11.50
CA MET A 320 9.65 6.53 12.89
C MET A 320 8.97 7.89 12.94
N ASN A 321 7.93 8.05 13.75
CA ASN A 321 7.44 9.40 14.06
C ASN A 321 8.53 10.21 14.77
N VAL A 322 8.33 11.51 14.88
CA VAL A 322 9.26 12.41 15.61
C VAL A 322 8.73 12.77 17.00
N GLY A 323 7.98 11.87 17.62
CA GLY A 323 7.23 12.19 18.84
C GLY A 323 6.13 13.23 18.56
N LEU A 324 5.54 13.20 17.36
CA LEU A 324 4.49 14.09 16.90
C LEU A 324 3.42 13.26 16.20
N THR A 325 2.16 13.48 16.57
CA THR A 325 1.02 12.83 15.95
C THR A 325 0.77 13.36 14.54
N CYS A 326 0.00 12.63 13.72
CA CYS A 326 -0.35 13.02 12.37
C CYS A 326 -1.06 14.39 12.36
N GLN A 327 -0.39 15.40 11.86
CA GLN A 327 -0.76 16.82 12.01
C GLN A 327 -2.16 17.15 11.44
N GLY A 328 -2.53 16.56 10.32
CA GLY A 328 -3.81 16.81 9.68
C GLY A 328 -5.03 16.25 10.43
N ARG A 329 -4.83 15.32 11.38
CA ARG A 329 -5.93 14.61 12.07
C ARG A 329 -6.29 15.19 13.43
N ASN A 330 -5.44 15.95 14.05
CA ASN A 330 -5.60 16.49 15.41
C ASN A 330 -5.84 18.00 15.45
N GLY A 331 -6.16 18.61 14.30
CA GLY A 331 -6.47 20.03 14.21
C GLY A 331 -5.24 20.94 14.34
N TYR A 332 -4.04 20.49 13.97
CA TYR A 332 -2.81 21.29 14.08
C TYR A 332 -2.95 22.66 13.39
N ASP A 333 -3.45 22.69 12.18
CA ASP A 333 -3.61 23.91 11.39
C ASP A 333 -4.53 24.94 12.02
N ILE A 334 -5.66 24.49 12.60
CA ILE A 334 -6.60 25.41 13.24
C ILE A 334 -6.03 25.99 14.54
N ASN A 335 -5.23 25.21 15.27
CA ASN A 335 -4.57 25.67 16.48
C ASN A 335 -3.42 26.65 16.18
N VAL A 336 -2.68 26.43 15.08
CA VAL A 336 -1.71 27.41 14.57
C VAL A 336 -2.40 28.71 14.15
N ASP A 337 -3.53 28.62 13.47
CA ASP A 337 -4.32 29.80 13.08
C ASP A 337 -4.84 30.56 14.33
N ALA A 338 -5.26 29.85 15.37
CA ALA A 338 -5.66 30.46 16.64
C ALA A 338 -4.50 31.20 17.32
N LEU A 339 -3.32 30.60 17.35
CA LEU A 339 -2.11 31.26 17.85
C LEU A 339 -1.79 32.54 17.06
N LYS A 340 -1.88 32.51 15.73
CA LYS A 340 -1.64 33.69 14.88
C LYS A 340 -2.66 34.78 15.13
N LYS A 341 -3.95 34.42 15.30
CA LYS A 341 -5.04 35.37 15.53
C LYS A 341 -4.88 36.15 16.83
N LEU A 342 -4.22 35.63 17.87
CA LEU A 342 -4.00 36.35 19.14
C LEU A 342 -3.45 37.77 18.99
N ASN A 343 -2.65 37.99 17.95
CA ASN A 343 -1.95 39.27 17.73
C ASN A 343 -2.44 39.99 16.46
N MET A 344 -3.61 39.61 15.92
CA MET A 344 -4.17 40.16 14.67
C MET A 344 -5.59 40.68 14.91
N SER A 345 -5.93 41.77 14.21
CA SER A 345 -7.33 42.15 14.01
C SER A 345 -8.04 41.16 13.08
N ASP A 346 -9.37 41.15 13.05
CA ASP A 346 -10.12 40.27 12.16
C ASP A 346 -9.79 40.51 10.68
N GLU A 347 -9.50 41.74 10.27
CA GLU A 347 -9.08 42.07 8.92
C GLU A 347 -7.67 41.52 8.60
N GLU A 348 -6.74 41.65 9.54
CA GLU A 348 -5.38 41.12 9.39
C GLU A 348 -5.39 39.60 9.35
N PHE A 349 -6.21 38.95 10.19
CA PHE A 349 -6.35 37.50 10.20
C PHE A 349 -7.01 36.98 8.92
N ARG A 350 -8.02 37.69 8.39
CA ARG A 350 -8.59 37.38 7.08
C ARG A 350 -7.50 37.42 5.96
N ASN A 351 -6.69 38.47 5.95
CA ASN A 351 -5.61 38.59 4.99
C ASN A 351 -4.56 37.49 5.16
N TYR A 352 -4.27 37.07 6.39
CA TYR A 352 -3.42 35.93 6.68
C TYR A 352 -3.99 34.63 6.09
N LEU A 353 -5.28 34.34 6.27
CA LEU A 353 -5.93 33.16 5.69
C LEU A 353 -5.80 33.13 4.16
N ILE A 354 -5.95 34.27 3.50
CA ILE A 354 -5.84 34.38 2.05
C ILE A 354 -4.36 34.25 1.59
N SER A 355 -3.43 34.99 2.21
CA SER A 355 -2.05 35.10 1.74
C SER A 355 -1.13 33.96 2.18
N GLU A 356 -1.37 33.40 3.38
CA GLU A 356 -0.48 32.43 4.00
C GLU A 356 -1.09 31.02 4.07
N ARG A 357 -2.43 30.93 4.08
CA ARG A 357 -3.18 29.66 4.16
C ARG A 357 -3.87 29.31 2.85
N ASN A 358 -3.67 30.10 1.78
CA ASN A 358 -4.21 29.88 0.44
C ASN A 358 -5.74 29.77 0.34
N PHE A 359 -6.49 30.44 1.22
CA PHE A 359 -7.93 30.53 1.06
C PHE A 359 -8.26 31.40 -0.16
N ASP A 360 -9.26 30.98 -0.95
CA ASP A 360 -9.74 31.81 -2.08
C ASP A 360 -10.42 33.07 -1.53
N GLU A 361 -9.89 34.25 -1.93
CA GLU A 361 -10.47 35.56 -1.55
C GLU A 361 -11.95 35.68 -1.87
N LYS A 362 -12.44 34.91 -2.85
CA LYS A 362 -13.84 34.89 -3.27
C LYS A 362 -14.70 33.91 -2.47
N ASP A 363 -14.12 33.01 -1.72
CA ASP A 363 -14.82 32.08 -0.85
C ASP A 363 -15.05 32.67 0.55
N GLU A 364 -15.92 33.68 0.59
CA GLU A 364 -16.33 34.34 1.86
C GLU A 364 -16.83 33.32 2.89
N SER A 365 -17.58 32.30 2.45
CA SER A 365 -18.16 31.32 3.37
C SER A 365 -17.14 30.41 4.03
N GLY A 366 -16.11 29.99 3.26
CA GLY A 366 -14.98 29.18 3.77
C GLY A 366 -14.13 29.99 4.76
N ILE A 367 -13.83 31.26 4.45
CA ILE A 367 -13.08 32.15 5.33
C ILE A 367 -13.82 32.38 6.63
N GLU A 368 -15.12 32.71 6.57
CA GLU A 368 -15.95 32.93 7.77
C GLU A 368 -16.10 31.66 8.63
N ALA A 369 -16.23 30.48 7.99
CA ALA A 369 -16.26 29.22 8.70
C ALA A 369 -14.95 29.02 9.48
N ARG A 370 -13.77 29.22 8.84
CA ARG A 370 -12.46 29.09 9.49
C ARG A 370 -12.29 30.08 10.64
N ILE A 371 -12.70 31.34 10.49
CA ILE A 371 -12.67 32.34 11.57
C ILE A 371 -13.48 31.83 12.76
N LYS A 372 -14.70 31.34 12.52
CA LYS A 372 -15.59 30.82 13.56
C LYS A 372 -14.98 29.58 14.26
N GLU A 373 -14.36 28.68 13.54
CA GLU A 373 -13.68 27.51 14.10
C GLU A 373 -12.53 27.93 15.02
N VAL A 374 -11.70 28.88 14.57
CA VAL A 374 -10.60 29.45 15.35
C VAL A 374 -11.11 30.16 16.61
N ASP A 375 -12.18 30.97 16.50
CA ASP A 375 -12.78 31.66 17.65
C ASP A 375 -13.36 30.67 18.67
N ALA A 376 -13.85 29.52 18.24
CA ALA A 376 -14.39 28.50 19.15
C ALA A 376 -13.30 27.87 20.05
N LEU A 377 -12.02 27.91 19.67
CA LEU A 377 -10.91 27.45 20.53
C LEU A 377 -10.67 28.38 21.72
N ASN A 378 -11.17 29.62 21.68
CA ASN A 378 -11.10 30.61 22.76
C ASN A 378 -9.68 30.87 23.30
N TYR A 379 -8.67 30.91 22.42
CA TYR A 379 -7.31 31.22 22.81
C TYR A 379 -7.19 32.61 23.42
N THR A 380 -6.46 32.72 24.53
CA THR A 380 -6.25 33.98 25.26
C THR A 380 -4.77 34.35 25.37
N SER A 381 -3.89 33.38 25.13
CA SER A 381 -2.42 33.52 25.20
C SER A 381 -1.71 32.41 24.47
N GLU A 382 -0.41 32.57 24.24
CA GLU A 382 0.45 31.49 23.66
C GLU A 382 0.45 30.21 24.52
N ALA A 383 0.20 30.31 25.81
CA ALA A 383 0.12 29.15 26.71
C ALA A 383 -1.04 28.19 26.36
N ASP A 384 -2.05 28.67 25.67
CA ASP A 384 -3.15 27.80 25.20
C ASP A 384 -2.67 26.91 24.05
N PHE A 385 -1.82 27.46 23.19
CA PHE A 385 -1.15 26.67 22.14
C PHE A 385 -0.13 25.69 22.73
N ASP A 386 0.67 26.12 23.71
CA ASP A 386 1.62 25.22 24.40
C ASP A 386 0.90 24.02 25.03
N LYS A 387 -0.25 24.29 25.67
CA LYS A 387 -1.09 23.23 26.23
C LYS A 387 -1.65 22.28 25.15
N TYR A 388 -2.05 22.81 24.01
CA TYR A 388 -2.45 21.96 22.90
C TYR A 388 -1.28 21.12 22.39
N LEU A 389 -0.06 21.69 22.26
CA LEU A 389 1.12 20.95 21.83
C LEU A 389 1.46 19.77 22.77
N GLU A 390 1.20 19.89 24.08
CA GLU A 390 1.38 18.79 25.05
C GLU A 390 0.46 17.59 24.75
N THR A 391 -0.62 17.78 23.99
CA THR A 391 -1.55 16.70 23.61
C THR A 391 -1.13 15.97 22.34
N ILE A 392 -0.31 16.59 21.50
CA ILE A 392 0.02 16.07 20.17
C ILE A 392 1.51 15.81 19.97
N ALA A 393 2.39 16.30 20.85
CA ALA A 393 3.82 16.22 20.66
C ALA A 393 4.58 15.96 21.95
N LEU A 394 5.56 15.08 21.90
CA LEU A 394 6.59 14.95 22.93
C LEU A 394 7.51 16.17 22.88
N THR A 395 7.86 16.70 24.05
CA THR A 395 8.67 17.91 24.15
C THR A 395 10.13 17.57 24.49
N PRO A 396 11.11 18.00 23.66
CA PRO A 396 12.53 17.80 23.96
C PRO A 396 12.92 18.28 25.37
N GLY A 397 13.64 17.42 26.10
CA GLY A 397 14.08 17.68 27.47
C GLY A 397 13.19 17.03 28.54
N THR A 398 12.00 16.53 28.24
CA THR A 398 11.17 15.73 29.14
C THR A 398 11.71 14.29 29.25
N HIS A 399 11.23 13.55 30.27
CA HIS A 399 11.60 12.14 30.45
C HIS A 399 11.01 11.27 29.33
N GLU A 400 9.79 11.53 28.93
CA GLU A 400 9.09 10.86 27.82
C GLU A 400 9.87 11.04 26.52
N TRP A 401 10.34 12.25 26.24
CA TRP A 401 11.19 12.53 25.08
C TRP A 401 12.51 11.73 25.13
N GLN A 402 13.18 11.69 26.30
CA GLN A 402 14.43 10.94 26.45
C GLN A 402 14.23 9.44 26.20
N ASN A 403 13.12 8.89 26.68
CA ASN A 403 12.75 7.50 26.40
C ASN A 403 12.55 7.29 24.90
N TYR A 404 11.83 8.20 24.25
CA TYR A 404 11.57 8.11 22.82
C TYR A 404 12.85 8.21 21.97
N VAL A 405 13.77 9.11 22.31
CA VAL A 405 15.11 9.17 21.67
C VAL A 405 15.83 7.83 21.82
N GLN A 406 15.76 7.22 23.02
CA GLN A 406 16.36 5.92 23.23
C GLN A 406 15.67 4.82 22.38
N ASP A 407 14.36 4.89 22.21
CA ASP A 407 13.62 3.93 21.37
C ASP A 407 14.07 3.99 19.90
N VAL A 408 14.34 5.17 19.37
CA VAL A 408 14.90 5.34 18.01
C VAL A 408 16.31 4.73 17.92
N LEU A 409 17.16 4.96 18.91
CA LEU A 409 18.51 4.39 18.93
C LEU A 409 18.51 2.87 19.14
N ASP A 410 17.58 2.36 19.94
CA ASP A 410 17.38 0.93 20.17
C ASP A 410 16.92 0.19 18.91
N LEU A 411 16.11 0.82 18.07
CA LEU A 411 15.72 0.24 16.80
C LEU A 411 16.93 -0.02 15.90
N ILE A 412 17.84 0.94 15.80
CA ILE A 412 19.07 0.78 15.03
C ILE A 412 19.94 -0.34 15.63
N GLU A 413 20.01 -0.44 16.97
CA GLU A 413 20.71 -1.54 17.63
C GLU A 413 20.00 -2.89 17.42
N TYR A 414 18.66 -2.93 17.43
CA TYR A 414 17.89 -4.14 17.10
C TYR A 414 18.21 -4.62 15.67
N ALA A 415 18.25 -3.69 14.72
CA ALA A 415 18.55 -4.04 13.34
C ALA A 415 20.02 -4.44 13.11
N ASN A 416 20.99 -3.72 13.70
CA ASN A 416 22.41 -3.81 13.35
C ASN A 416 23.30 -4.37 14.48
N GLY A 417 22.80 -4.42 15.71
CA GLY A 417 23.60 -4.84 16.87
C GLY A 417 24.03 -6.31 16.79
N ASP A 418 25.22 -6.60 17.28
CA ASP A 418 25.73 -7.97 17.40
C ASP A 418 24.95 -8.76 18.45
N ALA A 419 24.49 -9.95 18.10
CA ALA A 419 23.62 -10.78 18.93
C ALA A 419 24.28 -11.25 20.25
N ASN A 420 25.61 -11.24 20.35
CA ASN A 420 26.33 -11.70 21.53
C ASN A 420 26.76 -10.57 22.45
N THR A 421 26.81 -9.33 21.97
CA THR A 421 27.40 -8.20 22.67
C THR A 421 26.49 -7.03 22.94
N THR A 422 25.35 -6.94 22.22
CA THR A 422 24.35 -5.87 22.38
C THR A 422 23.04 -6.42 22.90
N TYR A 423 22.30 -5.60 23.66
CA TYR A 423 21.01 -6.00 24.21
C TYR A 423 19.97 -6.29 23.11
N TRP A 424 19.77 -5.33 22.20
CA TRP A 424 18.75 -5.46 21.17
C TRP A 424 19.14 -6.44 20.05
N GLY A 425 20.44 -6.64 19.81
CA GLY A 425 20.92 -7.73 18.96
C GLY A 425 20.59 -9.11 19.56
N ALA A 426 20.73 -9.28 20.89
CA ALA A 426 20.32 -10.50 21.56
C ALA A 426 18.80 -10.72 21.54
N VAL A 427 17.99 -9.65 21.66
CA VAL A 427 16.53 -9.71 21.50
C VAL A 427 16.14 -10.16 20.09
N ARG A 428 16.78 -9.58 19.05
CA ARG A 428 16.58 -10.04 17.66
C ARG A 428 16.88 -11.53 17.49
N ALA A 429 18.00 -12.01 18.07
CA ALA A 429 18.36 -13.42 18.01
C ALA A 429 17.34 -14.32 18.73
N ALA A 430 16.82 -13.90 19.87
CA ALA A 430 15.74 -14.60 20.59
C ALA A 430 14.44 -14.66 19.78
N ASN A 431 14.19 -13.65 18.95
CA ASN A 431 13.06 -13.57 18.03
C ASN A 431 13.26 -14.40 16.75
N GLY A 432 14.40 -15.06 16.56
CA GLY A 432 14.64 -16.03 15.51
C GLY A 432 15.80 -15.70 14.56
N ARG A 433 16.32 -14.45 14.55
CA ARG A 433 17.37 -14.04 13.61
C ARG A 433 18.64 -13.54 14.32
N THR A 434 19.72 -14.28 14.14
CA THR A 434 21.04 -13.93 14.71
C THR A 434 21.73 -12.83 13.89
N GLU A 435 21.66 -12.94 12.56
CA GLU A 435 22.35 -12.02 11.66
C GLU A 435 21.72 -10.62 11.65
N PRO A 436 22.52 -9.54 11.54
CA PRO A 436 22.00 -8.19 11.42
C PRO A 436 21.25 -7.97 10.08
N TYR A 437 20.33 -7.03 10.08
CA TYR A 437 19.60 -6.62 8.88
C TYR A 437 20.35 -5.59 8.03
N ASN A 438 21.47 -5.07 8.53
CA ASN A 438 22.30 -4.07 7.86
C ASN A 438 21.52 -2.78 7.49
N LEU A 439 20.72 -2.29 8.42
CA LEU A 439 19.97 -1.05 8.29
C LEU A 439 20.90 0.11 7.92
N LYS A 440 20.56 0.84 6.85
CA LYS A 440 21.30 2.00 6.34
C LYS A 440 20.48 3.29 6.37
N TYR A 441 19.17 3.17 6.38
CA TYR A 441 18.23 4.28 6.23
C TYR A 441 17.24 4.30 7.38
N ILE A 442 16.87 5.50 7.85
CA ILE A 442 15.79 5.68 8.82
C ILE A 442 15.00 6.95 8.49
N GLY A 443 13.70 6.81 8.32
CA GLY A 443 12.79 7.96 8.22
C GLY A 443 12.49 8.53 9.60
N LEU A 444 12.58 9.84 9.74
CA LEU A 444 12.19 10.58 10.95
C LEU A 444 11.06 11.56 10.62
N GLY A 445 9.83 11.12 10.87
CA GLY A 445 8.59 11.79 10.54
C GLY A 445 7.97 11.28 9.23
N ASN A 446 6.69 11.59 9.05
CA ASN A 446 5.91 11.35 7.85
C ASN A 446 5.03 12.56 7.57
N GLU A 447 5.12 13.14 6.38
CA GLU A 447 4.29 14.27 5.96
C GLU A 447 4.21 15.45 6.95
N ASN A 448 5.20 15.58 7.83
CA ASN A 448 5.25 16.62 8.85
C ASN A 448 5.79 17.94 8.30
N TRP A 449 5.43 19.03 8.96
CA TRP A 449 5.90 20.38 8.67
C TRP A 449 5.89 21.26 9.92
N GLY A 450 6.37 22.49 9.80
CA GLY A 450 6.30 23.50 10.85
C GLY A 450 7.42 23.40 11.90
N GLU A 451 7.40 24.35 12.83
CA GLU A 451 8.48 24.54 13.81
C GLU A 451 8.61 23.37 14.78
N VAL A 452 7.49 22.74 15.17
CA VAL A 452 7.45 21.60 16.12
C VAL A 452 8.16 20.39 15.49
N TYR A 453 7.85 20.13 14.20
CA TYR A 453 8.53 19.07 13.46
C TYR A 453 10.03 19.28 13.44
N TRP A 454 10.48 20.44 12.96
CA TRP A 454 11.92 20.72 12.81
C TRP A 454 12.67 20.73 14.15
N ARG A 455 12.03 21.16 15.24
CA ARG A 455 12.58 21.07 16.59
C ARG A 455 12.85 19.62 17.00
N ASN A 456 11.86 18.76 16.84
CA ASN A 456 11.95 17.36 17.23
C ASN A 456 12.88 16.58 16.29
N PHE A 457 12.78 16.83 14.98
CA PHE A 457 13.69 16.26 13.98
C PHE A 457 15.16 16.59 14.27
N ASP A 458 15.50 17.84 14.51
CA ASP A 458 16.88 18.26 14.79
C ASP A 458 17.47 17.52 16.01
N ALA A 459 16.66 17.32 17.04
CA ALA A 459 17.09 16.61 18.25
C ALA A 459 17.33 15.11 17.98
N LEU A 460 16.44 14.45 17.25
CA LEU A 460 16.58 13.04 16.87
C LEU A 460 17.73 12.83 15.87
N TYR A 461 17.81 13.68 14.85
CA TYR A 461 18.91 13.66 13.87
C TYR A 461 20.28 13.71 14.56
N LYS A 462 20.47 14.65 15.50
CA LYS A 462 21.71 14.74 16.27
C LYS A 462 22.01 13.49 17.09
N ALA A 463 21.01 12.94 17.77
CA ALA A 463 21.16 11.72 18.56
C ALA A 463 21.55 10.51 17.67
N VAL A 464 20.91 10.35 16.52
CA VAL A 464 21.22 9.29 15.55
C VAL A 464 22.64 9.47 15.01
N LYS A 465 22.98 10.67 14.51
CA LYS A 465 24.29 10.91 13.92
C LYS A 465 25.46 10.85 14.90
N GLU A 466 25.23 11.16 16.17
CA GLU A 466 26.23 11.02 17.21
C GLU A 466 26.58 9.54 17.47
N LYS A 467 25.57 8.65 17.52
CA LYS A 467 25.76 7.23 17.83
C LYS A 467 26.00 6.36 16.58
N TYR A 468 25.34 6.69 15.47
CA TYR A 468 25.33 5.93 14.23
C TYR A 468 25.57 6.85 13.02
N PRO A 469 26.79 7.39 12.83
CA PRO A 469 27.08 8.40 11.79
C PRO A 469 26.86 7.92 10.37
N ASP A 470 26.92 6.60 10.13
CA ASP A 470 26.77 5.98 8.81
C ASP A 470 25.30 5.79 8.40
N ILE A 471 24.34 5.98 9.31
CA ILE A 471 22.92 5.91 8.99
C ILE A 471 22.51 7.16 8.22
N THR A 472 21.89 6.94 7.07
CA THR A 472 21.24 8.01 6.29
C THR A 472 19.87 8.30 6.90
N VAL A 473 19.67 9.52 7.36
CA VAL A 473 18.40 9.98 7.90
C VAL A 473 17.56 10.55 6.75
N ILE A 474 16.26 10.26 6.77
CA ILE A 474 15.28 10.78 5.82
C ILE A 474 14.39 11.77 6.56
N THR A 475 14.32 13.01 6.08
CA THR A 475 13.40 14.07 6.55
C THR A 475 12.18 14.14 5.63
N THR A 476 11.16 14.91 5.95
CA THR A 476 9.94 15.05 5.13
C THR A 476 9.75 16.45 4.57
N ALA A 477 9.13 16.54 3.39
CA ALA A 477 8.72 17.79 2.74
C ALA A 477 7.27 18.19 3.05
N GLY A 478 6.56 17.43 3.89
CA GLY A 478 5.13 17.59 4.13
C GLY A 478 4.26 16.92 3.07
N THR A 479 3.00 17.33 3.00
CA THR A 479 1.97 16.74 2.11
C THR A 479 1.83 17.46 0.77
N TRP A 480 2.50 18.59 0.58
CA TRP A 480 2.31 19.46 -0.60
C TRP A 480 3.32 19.21 -1.70
N LEU A 481 2.85 19.37 -2.92
CA LEU A 481 3.68 19.25 -4.14
C LEU A 481 4.58 20.48 -4.35
N ASP A 482 4.21 21.62 -3.79
CA ASP A 482 4.88 22.92 -3.88
C ASP A 482 4.39 23.85 -2.76
N GLY A 483 4.73 25.12 -2.86
CA GLY A 483 4.29 26.15 -1.92
C GLY A 483 5.27 26.43 -0.81
N LYS A 484 4.80 27.19 0.19
CA LYS A 484 5.66 27.77 1.23
C LYS A 484 6.35 26.71 2.09
N ASP A 485 5.58 25.76 2.64
CA ASP A 485 6.11 24.76 3.56
C ASP A 485 7.02 23.76 2.85
N PHE A 486 6.68 23.35 1.61
CA PHE A 486 7.56 22.57 0.75
C PHE A 486 8.89 23.29 0.51
N ASN A 487 8.85 24.59 0.16
CA ASN A 487 10.07 25.38 -0.09
C ASN A 487 10.92 25.55 1.17
N ILE A 488 10.30 25.69 2.35
CA ILE A 488 10.99 25.72 3.65
C ILE A 488 11.68 24.38 3.88
N ALA A 489 11.00 23.26 3.68
CA ALA A 489 11.56 21.93 3.84
C ALA A 489 12.77 21.72 2.91
N GLN A 490 12.61 22.01 1.61
CA GLN A 490 13.69 21.92 0.61
C GLN A 490 14.90 22.78 0.98
N SER A 491 14.69 24.05 1.34
CA SER A 491 15.79 24.94 1.70
C SER A 491 16.47 24.51 2.99
N THR A 492 15.73 24.00 3.95
CA THR A 492 16.27 23.51 5.23
C THR A 492 17.08 22.23 5.02
N ALA A 493 16.56 21.26 4.28
CA ALA A 493 17.29 20.04 3.94
C ALA A 493 18.60 20.38 3.20
N ASN A 494 18.52 21.16 2.12
CA ASN A 494 19.69 21.53 1.33
C ASN A 494 20.75 22.32 2.09
N SER A 495 20.36 23.21 3.01
CA SER A 495 21.30 24.08 3.71
C SER A 495 21.83 23.52 5.03
N LYS A 496 21.05 22.71 5.73
CA LYS A 496 21.35 22.28 7.11
C LYS A 496 21.52 20.76 7.24
N TYR A 497 20.91 19.98 6.37
CA TYR A 497 20.90 18.52 6.41
C TYR A 497 21.18 17.91 5.03
N SER A 498 22.18 18.42 4.32
CA SER A 498 22.49 17.97 2.94
C SER A 498 22.97 16.51 2.86
N ASP A 499 23.27 15.88 3.98
CA ASP A 499 23.56 14.44 4.11
C ASP A 499 22.31 13.58 4.40
N CYS A 500 21.14 14.21 4.53
CA CYS A 500 19.86 13.54 4.59
C CYS A 500 19.26 13.31 3.20
N TYR A 501 18.28 12.41 3.13
CA TYR A 501 17.33 12.40 2.03
C TYR A 501 16.11 13.21 2.44
N ILE A 502 15.42 13.82 1.46
CA ILE A 502 14.15 14.52 1.67
C ILE A 502 13.02 13.74 1.03
N ASP A 503 12.03 13.36 1.83
CA ASP A 503 10.87 12.61 1.41
C ASP A 503 9.80 13.53 0.85
N GLU A 504 9.49 13.36 -0.44
CA GLU A 504 8.48 14.12 -1.18
C GLU A 504 7.33 13.20 -1.59
N HIS A 505 6.08 13.67 -1.45
CA HIS A 505 4.88 12.91 -1.75
C HIS A 505 4.10 13.51 -2.91
N TYR A 506 3.62 12.65 -3.84
CA TYR A 506 2.96 13.08 -5.08
C TYR A 506 1.68 12.28 -5.35
N TYR A 507 0.59 12.68 -4.73
CA TYR A 507 -0.74 12.22 -5.10
C TYR A 507 -1.42 13.30 -5.94
N THR A 508 -1.46 13.12 -7.26
CA THR A 508 -1.90 14.17 -8.17
C THR A 508 -2.72 13.64 -9.33
N SER A 509 -3.36 14.56 -10.07
CA SER A 509 -4.13 14.17 -11.25
C SER A 509 -3.22 13.54 -12.31
N ARG A 510 -3.82 12.67 -13.13
CA ARG A 510 -3.14 11.97 -14.23
C ARG A 510 -2.37 12.93 -15.14
N ASP A 511 -3.05 13.93 -15.67
CA ASP A 511 -2.45 14.85 -16.63
C ASP A 511 -1.27 15.61 -16.00
N TYR A 512 -1.40 16.06 -14.76
CA TYR A 512 -0.35 16.76 -14.06
C TYR A 512 0.84 15.84 -13.74
N MET A 513 0.62 14.58 -13.39
CA MET A 513 1.72 13.62 -13.16
C MET A 513 2.55 13.41 -14.42
N TYR A 514 1.93 13.34 -15.59
CA TYR A 514 2.65 13.30 -16.87
C TYR A 514 3.48 14.56 -17.10
N GLU A 515 2.90 15.73 -16.85
CA GLU A 515 3.56 17.03 -17.07
C GLU A 515 4.79 17.23 -16.20
N ILE A 516 4.79 16.71 -14.96
CA ILE A 516 5.90 16.87 -14.01
C ILE A 516 7.03 15.85 -14.16
N ASN A 517 7.07 15.06 -15.22
CA ASN A 517 8.17 14.11 -15.45
C ASN A 517 9.55 14.78 -15.58
N ASN A 518 9.60 16.09 -15.80
CA ASN A 518 10.82 16.90 -15.88
C ASN A 518 11.11 17.69 -14.58
N ARG A 519 10.34 17.48 -13.53
CA ARG A 519 10.43 18.25 -12.27
C ARG A 519 11.85 18.31 -11.72
N TYR A 520 12.53 17.17 -11.68
CA TYR A 520 13.85 17.03 -11.07
C TYR A 520 15.00 17.52 -11.94
N ASP A 521 14.75 17.88 -13.21
CA ASP A 521 15.78 18.39 -14.13
C ASP A 521 16.43 19.70 -13.62
N ALA A 522 15.70 20.48 -12.82
CA ALA A 522 16.14 21.75 -12.24
C ALA A 522 16.66 21.64 -10.79
N TYR A 523 16.66 20.48 -10.16
CA TYR A 523 17.10 20.32 -8.76
C TYR A 523 18.63 20.48 -8.64
N ASP A 524 19.07 20.98 -7.47
CA ASP A 524 20.49 21.10 -7.15
C ASP A 524 21.11 19.70 -6.97
N ARG A 525 22.08 19.37 -7.83
CA ARG A 525 22.80 18.09 -7.80
C ARG A 525 23.67 17.89 -6.56
N ASN A 526 24.01 18.98 -5.85
CA ASN A 526 24.81 18.98 -4.63
C ASN A 526 23.98 19.09 -3.35
N GLY A 527 22.65 19.20 -3.47
CA GLY A 527 21.72 19.24 -2.33
C GLY A 527 21.44 17.86 -1.73
N ALA A 528 20.49 17.84 -0.79
CA ALA A 528 19.92 16.62 -0.24
C ALA A 528 19.33 15.76 -1.38
N LYS A 529 19.53 14.45 -1.30
CA LYS A 529 18.91 13.52 -2.26
C LYS A 529 17.42 13.43 -2.03
N VAL A 530 16.67 13.23 -3.09
CA VAL A 530 15.21 13.07 -3.03
C VAL A 530 14.86 11.60 -2.84
N PHE A 531 13.99 11.36 -1.89
CA PHE A 531 13.19 10.15 -1.75
C PHE A 531 11.76 10.50 -2.12
N VAL A 532 11.21 9.90 -3.19
CA VAL A 532 9.78 10.01 -3.51
C VAL A 532 9.08 8.87 -2.79
N GLY A 533 8.83 9.07 -1.50
CA GLY A 533 8.40 8.00 -0.60
C GLY A 533 6.97 7.55 -0.80
N GLU A 534 6.14 8.41 -1.39
CA GLU A 534 4.77 8.09 -1.77
C GLU A 534 4.39 8.80 -3.06
N TYR A 535 3.93 8.06 -4.07
CA TYR A 535 3.31 8.66 -5.25
C TYR A 535 2.30 7.71 -5.89
N ALA A 536 1.27 8.30 -6.48
CA ALA A 536 0.34 7.64 -7.38
C ALA A 536 -0.46 8.66 -8.19
N ALA A 537 -0.80 8.30 -9.43
CA ALA A 537 -1.75 9.07 -10.22
C ALA A 537 -3.18 8.82 -9.74
N THR A 538 -3.96 9.88 -9.58
CA THR A 538 -5.35 9.82 -9.12
C THR A 538 -6.30 10.40 -10.17
N ALA A 539 -7.45 9.77 -10.42
CA ALA A 539 -8.39 10.28 -11.43
C ALA A 539 -9.03 11.62 -11.04
N ASN A 540 -9.31 11.80 -9.75
CA ASN A 540 -10.11 12.93 -9.25
C ASN A 540 -9.40 13.71 -8.13
N GLY A 541 -8.10 13.49 -7.92
CA GLY A 541 -7.34 14.10 -6.84
C GLY A 541 -7.46 13.35 -5.50
N ILE A 542 -6.79 13.88 -4.48
CA ILE A 542 -6.74 13.32 -3.14
C ILE A 542 -8.14 13.33 -2.51
N GLY A 543 -8.45 12.29 -1.74
CA GLY A 543 -9.68 12.18 -0.94
C GLY A 543 -10.90 11.63 -1.70
N THR A 544 -10.74 11.26 -2.97
CA THR A 544 -11.79 10.59 -3.72
C THR A 544 -11.48 9.09 -3.76
N ILE A 545 -12.23 8.28 -3.03
CA ILE A 545 -12.09 6.82 -3.10
C ILE A 545 -12.41 6.39 -4.53
N GLN A 546 -11.41 5.79 -5.19
CA GLN A 546 -11.54 5.29 -6.55
C GLN A 546 -11.67 3.78 -6.53
N THR A 547 -12.25 3.33 -7.60
CA THR A 547 -12.34 1.91 -7.82
C THR A 547 -10.98 1.43 -8.24
N LYS A 548 -10.19 1.16 -8.76
CA LYS A 548 -8.94 0.48 -9.09
C LYS A 548 -8.07 1.30 -10.01
N SER A 549 -6.77 1.24 -9.83
CA SER A 549 -5.82 1.73 -10.82
C SER A 549 -6.07 1.06 -12.15
N ASN A 550 -6.15 1.85 -13.20
CA ASN A 550 -6.38 1.40 -14.56
C ASN A 550 -5.22 1.84 -15.47
N MET A 551 -5.33 1.60 -16.76
CA MET A 551 -4.24 1.88 -17.70
C MET A 551 -3.89 3.37 -17.81
N ALA A 552 -4.81 4.29 -17.47
CA ALA A 552 -4.50 5.72 -17.46
C ALA A 552 -3.49 6.06 -16.34
N GLU A 553 -3.74 5.60 -15.10
CA GLU A 553 -2.78 5.80 -14.00
C GLU A 553 -1.42 5.20 -14.35
N ALA A 554 -1.39 3.97 -14.81
CA ALA A 554 -0.16 3.25 -15.15
C ALA A 554 0.72 3.99 -16.20
N ILE A 555 0.09 4.62 -17.20
CA ILE A 555 0.79 5.39 -18.23
C ILE A 555 1.39 6.67 -17.64
N GLU A 556 0.62 7.42 -16.88
CA GLU A 556 1.06 8.70 -16.34
C GLU A 556 2.15 8.49 -15.27
N GLU A 557 2.02 7.45 -14.45
CA GLU A 557 3.06 6.99 -13.52
C GLU A 557 4.33 6.55 -14.25
N ALA A 558 4.21 5.74 -15.31
CA ALA A 558 5.34 5.32 -16.13
C ALA A 558 6.08 6.51 -16.75
N ALA A 559 5.36 7.52 -17.23
CA ALA A 559 5.96 8.75 -17.75
C ALA A 559 6.73 9.51 -16.66
N TYR A 560 6.16 9.64 -15.46
CA TYR A 560 6.84 10.25 -14.32
C TYR A 560 8.10 9.47 -13.91
N MET A 561 8.06 8.15 -13.92
CA MET A 561 9.18 7.27 -13.62
C MET A 561 10.35 7.43 -14.62
N THR A 562 10.09 7.83 -15.88
CA THR A 562 11.20 8.18 -16.80
C THR A 562 12.00 9.39 -16.29
N GLY A 563 11.34 10.30 -15.59
CA GLY A 563 11.98 11.43 -14.91
C GLY A 563 12.89 10.99 -13.75
N PHE A 564 12.52 9.95 -13.03
CA PHE A 564 13.35 9.40 -11.95
C PHE A 564 14.66 8.82 -12.48
N GLU A 565 14.61 8.00 -13.53
CA GLU A 565 15.82 7.44 -14.15
C GLU A 565 16.73 8.53 -14.72
N ARG A 566 16.15 9.53 -15.39
CA ARG A 566 16.88 10.68 -15.95
C ARG A 566 17.57 11.52 -14.88
N ASN A 567 17.02 11.55 -13.67
CA ASN A 567 17.50 12.35 -12.56
C ASN A 567 17.97 11.52 -11.36
N SER A 568 18.43 10.29 -11.61
CA SER A 568 18.81 9.39 -10.54
C SER A 568 20.06 9.82 -9.76
N ASP A 569 20.78 10.85 -10.25
CA ASP A 569 21.80 11.57 -9.49
C ASP A 569 21.23 12.51 -8.41
N VAL A 570 19.94 12.80 -8.44
CA VAL A 570 19.17 13.53 -7.41
C VAL A 570 18.15 12.62 -6.74
N VAL A 571 17.33 11.91 -7.54
CA VAL A 571 16.28 11.00 -7.04
C VAL A 571 16.92 9.66 -6.70
N ALA A 572 17.08 9.40 -5.40
CA ALA A 572 17.76 8.21 -4.93
C ALA A 572 16.83 7.01 -4.71
N MET A 573 15.58 7.27 -4.33
CA MET A 573 14.60 6.24 -3.95
C MET A 573 13.21 6.67 -4.35
N THR A 574 12.36 5.72 -4.77
CA THR A 574 10.94 5.98 -5.09
C THR A 574 10.07 4.79 -4.72
N ALA A 575 8.86 5.04 -4.19
CA ALA A 575 7.90 4.01 -3.87
C ALA A 575 6.48 4.43 -4.25
N TYR A 576 5.80 3.58 -5.03
CA TYR A 576 4.35 3.71 -5.24
C TYR A 576 3.62 3.47 -3.92
N ALA A 577 2.57 4.23 -3.64
CA ALA A 577 1.80 4.12 -2.42
C ALA A 577 0.29 4.35 -2.62
N PRO A 578 -0.56 3.65 -1.83
CA PRO A 578 -0.27 2.44 -1.04
C PRO A 578 -0.11 1.18 -1.90
N THR A 579 0.60 0.17 -1.38
CA THR A 579 0.81 -1.08 -2.12
C THR A 579 -0.40 -1.99 -2.12
N PHE A 580 -1.05 -2.19 -0.97
CA PHE A 580 -2.11 -3.18 -0.79
C PHE A 580 -3.44 -2.56 -0.41
N ALA A 581 -4.55 -3.13 -0.92
CA ALA A 581 -5.88 -2.85 -0.42
C ALA A 581 -6.79 -4.07 -0.51
N LYS A 582 -7.48 -4.37 0.59
CA LYS A 582 -8.59 -5.32 0.60
C LYS A 582 -9.78 -4.73 -0.16
N ILE A 583 -10.34 -5.51 -1.09
CA ILE A 583 -11.51 -5.12 -1.88
C ILE A 583 -12.67 -4.83 -0.94
N ASN A 584 -13.36 -3.72 -1.15
CA ASN A 584 -14.45 -3.20 -0.33
C ASN A 584 -14.07 -2.76 1.11
N SER A 585 -12.77 -2.54 1.38
CA SER A 585 -12.28 -2.01 2.66
C SER A 585 -11.22 -0.92 2.45
N GLN A 586 -11.35 -0.13 1.37
CA GLN A 586 -10.37 0.88 1.00
C GLN A 586 -10.53 2.14 1.84
N ASN A 587 -9.43 2.61 2.41
CA ASN A 587 -9.33 3.89 3.11
C ASN A 587 -8.59 4.96 2.28
N TRP A 588 -8.11 4.61 1.06
CA TRP A 588 -7.35 5.52 0.19
C TRP A 588 -7.74 5.37 -1.29
N ALA A 589 -7.48 6.44 -2.07
CA ALA A 589 -8.00 6.60 -3.44
C ALA A 589 -7.50 5.58 -4.45
N VAL A 590 -6.23 5.18 -4.40
CA VAL A 590 -5.58 4.24 -5.32
C VAL A 590 -4.76 3.23 -4.56
N ASN A 591 -4.56 2.05 -5.14
CA ASN A 591 -3.75 0.99 -4.56
C ASN A 591 -3.20 0.10 -5.68
N MET A 592 -1.99 -0.43 -5.49
CA MET A 592 -1.28 -1.17 -6.53
C MET A 592 -1.73 -2.63 -6.64
N ILE A 593 -1.91 -3.29 -5.50
CA ILE A 593 -2.31 -4.70 -5.39
C ILE A 593 -3.62 -4.78 -4.62
N TRP A 594 -4.65 -5.29 -5.27
CA TRP A 594 -5.95 -5.51 -4.64
C TRP A 594 -6.13 -6.99 -4.32
N PHE A 595 -6.85 -7.30 -3.27
CA PHE A 595 -7.08 -8.68 -2.86
C PHE A 595 -8.44 -8.84 -2.16
N ASP A 596 -8.97 -10.07 -2.21
CA ASP A 596 -10.04 -10.54 -1.33
C ASP A 596 -9.57 -11.79 -0.57
N SER A 597 -10.47 -12.53 0.03
CA SER A 597 -10.15 -13.76 0.77
C SER A 597 -9.57 -14.88 -0.11
N GLN A 598 -9.83 -14.86 -1.41
CA GLN A 598 -9.54 -15.96 -2.34
C GLN A 598 -8.44 -15.64 -3.34
N GLU A 599 -8.35 -14.40 -3.81
CA GLU A 599 -7.49 -14.04 -4.94
C GLU A 599 -6.79 -12.69 -4.77
N THR A 600 -5.72 -12.51 -5.52
CA THR A 600 -4.95 -11.27 -5.67
C THR A 600 -5.18 -10.69 -7.05
N VAL A 601 -5.46 -9.39 -7.14
CA VAL A 601 -5.66 -8.65 -8.39
C VAL A 601 -4.52 -7.67 -8.60
N LEU A 602 -3.68 -7.96 -9.59
CA LEU A 602 -2.55 -7.12 -9.97
C LEU A 602 -3.02 -6.02 -10.94
N THR A 603 -2.81 -4.76 -10.60
CA THR A 603 -3.25 -3.62 -11.41
C THR A 603 -2.26 -3.32 -12.55
N PRO A 604 -2.65 -2.50 -13.55
CA PRO A 604 -1.69 -1.98 -14.53
C PRO A 604 -0.53 -1.21 -13.91
N SER A 605 -0.75 -0.47 -12.81
CA SER A 605 0.32 0.19 -12.03
C SER A 605 1.30 -0.81 -11.43
N TYR A 606 0.83 -1.94 -10.90
CA TYR A 606 1.72 -3.02 -10.44
C TYR A 606 2.64 -3.51 -11.55
N TYR A 607 2.09 -3.80 -12.72
CA TYR A 607 2.90 -4.27 -13.84
C TYR A 607 3.91 -3.23 -14.32
N THR A 608 3.53 -1.94 -14.28
CA THR A 608 4.46 -0.83 -14.58
C THR A 608 5.65 -0.82 -13.62
N GLN A 609 5.38 -0.85 -12.30
CA GLN A 609 6.43 -0.88 -11.28
C GLN A 609 7.32 -2.13 -11.44
N MET A 610 6.71 -3.31 -11.62
CA MET A 610 7.42 -4.58 -11.82
C MET A 610 8.35 -4.53 -13.05
N LEU A 611 7.86 -4.02 -14.18
CA LEU A 611 8.66 -3.94 -15.41
C LEU A 611 9.85 -2.99 -15.26
N TYR A 612 9.65 -1.84 -14.59
CA TYR A 612 10.73 -0.87 -14.37
C TYR A 612 11.78 -1.41 -13.38
N ALA A 613 11.36 -1.93 -12.24
CA ALA A 613 12.26 -2.43 -11.21
C ALA A 613 13.13 -3.61 -11.67
N ASN A 614 12.59 -4.48 -12.53
CA ASN A 614 13.31 -5.65 -13.03
C ASN A 614 14.14 -5.38 -14.30
N ASN A 615 14.08 -4.18 -14.87
CA ASN A 615 14.76 -3.84 -16.12
C ASN A 615 15.41 -2.45 -16.01
N ILE A 616 16.42 -2.32 -15.17
CA ILE A 616 17.12 -1.05 -14.92
C ILE A 616 18.63 -1.26 -15.09
N GLY A 617 19.29 -0.27 -15.72
CA GLY A 617 20.77 -0.24 -15.84
C GLY A 617 21.40 0.50 -14.66
N SER A 618 22.71 0.39 -14.55
CA SER A 618 23.50 1.06 -13.52
C SER A 618 23.88 2.51 -13.87
N LYS A 619 23.72 2.91 -15.14
CA LYS A 619 24.00 4.28 -15.60
C LYS A 619 22.90 4.79 -16.54
N TYR A 620 22.63 6.08 -16.46
CA TYR A 620 21.72 6.77 -17.37
C TYR A 620 22.42 7.09 -18.69
N ILE A 621 21.68 7.07 -19.80
CA ILE A 621 22.14 7.56 -21.12
C ILE A 621 21.28 8.76 -21.51
N ASP A 622 21.91 9.89 -21.80
CA ASP A 622 21.24 11.09 -22.33
C ASP A 622 20.82 10.88 -23.79
N ALA A 623 19.68 10.19 -23.95
CA ALA A 623 19.08 9.88 -25.24
C ALA A 623 18.03 10.93 -25.61
N ALA A 624 17.95 11.29 -26.89
CA ALA A 624 17.02 12.29 -27.38
C ALA A 624 16.31 11.87 -28.66
N PHE A 625 15.04 12.24 -28.79
CA PHE A 625 14.33 12.17 -30.06
C PHE A 625 14.90 13.20 -31.05
N SER A 626 14.85 12.88 -32.34
CA SER A 626 15.23 13.82 -33.38
C SER A 626 14.25 15.01 -33.41
N GLU A 627 14.74 16.22 -33.78
CA GLU A 627 13.92 17.44 -33.83
C GLU A 627 12.73 17.35 -34.80
N GLU A 628 12.77 16.46 -35.76
CA GLU A 628 11.70 16.25 -36.74
C GLU A 628 10.51 15.44 -36.22
N THR A 629 10.61 14.89 -35.01
CA THR A 629 9.60 14.01 -34.41
C THR A 629 8.61 14.82 -33.57
N PRO A 630 7.31 14.81 -33.86
CA PRO A 630 6.31 15.35 -32.93
C PRO A 630 6.14 14.39 -31.74
N ILE A 631 6.55 14.81 -30.54
CA ILE A 631 6.75 13.92 -29.38
C ILE A 631 5.79 14.16 -28.20
N SER A 632 4.71 14.90 -28.37
CA SER A 632 3.84 15.25 -27.23
C SER A 632 3.27 14.05 -26.45
N ASP A 633 3.22 12.87 -27.08
CA ASP A 633 2.55 11.70 -26.55
C ASP A 633 3.53 10.54 -26.21
N LEU A 634 4.84 10.79 -26.26
CA LEU A 634 5.88 9.81 -25.93
C LEU A 634 6.77 10.33 -24.82
N ALA A 635 6.89 9.59 -23.71
CA ALA A 635 7.94 9.80 -22.71
C ALA A 635 8.99 8.69 -22.82
N GLN A 636 10.26 8.98 -22.43
CA GLN A 636 11.34 8.01 -22.53
C GLN A 636 12.39 8.20 -21.43
N SER A 637 13.07 7.10 -21.12
CA SER A 637 14.37 7.07 -20.43
C SER A 637 15.21 5.92 -20.94
N VAL A 638 16.52 6.04 -20.86
CA VAL A 638 17.46 5.01 -21.29
C VAL A 638 18.50 4.78 -20.22
N THR A 639 18.68 3.54 -19.81
CA THR A 639 19.72 3.12 -18.87
C THR A 639 20.56 2.00 -19.45
N VAL A 640 21.79 1.85 -18.98
CA VAL A 640 22.72 0.79 -19.43
C VAL A 640 23.38 0.10 -18.24
N ASN A 641 23.49 -1.21 -18.31
CA ASN A 641 24.39 -1.98 -17.48
C ASN A 641 25.62 -2.40 -18.33
N GLU A 642 26.72 -1.70 -18.16
CA GLU A 642 27.93 -1.92 -18.96
C GLU A 642 28.58 -3.30 -18.64
N GLN A 643 28.47 -3.79 -17.41
CA GLN A 643 29.02 -5.10 -17.01
C GLN A 643 28.24 -6.25 -17.65
N GLU A 644 26.94 -6.14 -17.67
CA GLU A 644 26.04 -7.12 -18.30
C GLU A 644 25.92 -6.90 -19.81
N GLN A 645 26.41 -5.78 -20.32
CA GLN A 645 26.25 -5.37 -21.71
C GLN A 645 24.77 -5.37 -22.15
N ALA A 646 23.94 -4.71 -21.33
CA ALA A 646 22.50 -4.60 -21.52
C ALA A 646 22.04 -3.14 -21.52
N ILE A 647 21.20 -2.75 -22.47
CA ILE A 647 20.55 -1.44 -22.54
C ILE A 647 19.06 -1.62 -22.31
N TYR A 648 18.50 -0.77 -21.50
CA TYR A 648 17.08 -0.73 -21.17
C TYR A 648 16.47 0.59 -21.60
N VAL A 649 15.50 0.55 -22.51
CA VAL A 649 14.81 1.74 -23.03
C VAL A 649 13.35 1.66 -22.56
N LYS A 650 12.90 2.65 -21.80
CA LYS A 650 11.51 2.85 -21.46
C LYS A 650 10.87 3.76 -22.49
N LEU A 651 9.75 3.33 -23.06
CA LEU A 651 8.92 4.13 -23.96
C LEU A 651 7.48 4.08 -23.47
N VAL A 652 6.92 5.24 -23.18
CA VAL A 652 5.52 5.37 -22.75
C VAL A 652 4.73 6.06 -23.83
N ASN A 653 3.74 5.35 -24.40
CA ASN A 653 2.81 5.90 -25.39
C ASN A 653 1.49 6.24 -24.71
N SER A 654 1.24 7.53 -24.45
CA SER A 654 -0.01 8.01 -23.83
C SER A 654 -1.15 8.21 -24.82
N SER A 655 -0.90 8.03 -26.13
CA SER A 655 -1.90 8.25 -27.18
C SER A 655 -2.75 7.02 -27.49
N GLY A 656 -3.94 7.25 -28.03
CA GLY A 656 -4.81 6.21 -28.58
C GLY A 656 -4.40 5.69 -29.97
N LYS A 657 -3.14 5.88 -30.35
CA LYS A 657 -2.58 5.45 -31.65
C LYS A 657 -1.34 4.61 -31.42
N GLU A 658 -1.18 3.59 -32.25
CA GLU A 658 0.09 2.88 -32.35
C GLU A 658 1.16 3.81 -32.93
N GLN A 659 2.39 3.73 -32.43
CA GLN A 659 3.50 4.53 -32.90
C GLN A 659 4.71 3.65 -33.21
N THR A 660 5.41 3.93 -34.30
CA THR A 660 6.65 3.25 -34.63
C THR A 660 7.82 4.12 -34.19
N VAL A 661 8.73 3.54 -33.39
CA VAL A 661 9.93 4.20 -32.89
C VAL A 661 11.16 3.41 -33.35
N ASN A 662 12.08 4.09 -34.01
CA ASN A 662 13.39 3.56 -34.36
C ASN A 662 14.39 3.95 -33.28
N LEU A 663 14.97 2.99 -32.61
CA LEU A 663 16.04 3.17 -31.64
C LEU A 663 17.36 3.07 -32.42
N ASN A 664 18.04 4.19 -32.60
CA ASN A 664 19.31 4.26 -33.29
C ASN A 664 20.46 4.21 -32.27
N LEU A 665 21.13 3.07 -32.18
CA LEU A 665 22.18 2.79 -31.20
C LEU A 665 23.56 2.95 -31.83
N SER A 666 24.38 3.83 -31.28
CA SER A 666 25.74 4.07 -31.77
C SER A 666 26.81 3.84 -30.69
N GLY A 667 27.92 3.25 -31.08
CA GLY A 667 29.07 3.05 -30.19
C GLY A 667 29.01 1.82 -29.28
N PHE A 668 27.96 0.99 -29.34
CA PHE A 668 27.79 -0.23 -28.51
C PHE A 668 28.35 -1.49 -29.19
N GLY A 669 28.74 -1.43 -30.45
CA GLY A 669 29.18 -2.59 -31.21
C GLY A 669 28.02 -3.47 -31.69
N SER A 670 28.23 -4.81 -31.70
CA SER A 670 27.18 -5.71 -32.19
C SER A 670 26.00 -5.80 -31.24
N LEU A 671 24.79 -5.58 -31.77
CA LEU A 671 23.56 -5.87 -31.06
C LEU A 671 23.18 -7.34 -31.33
N ASN A 672 22.98 -8.14 -30.29
CA ASN A 672 22.81 -9.59 -30.42
C ASN A 672 21.37 -10.05 -30.13
N TYR A 673 20.63 -9.31 -29.29
CA TYR A 673 19.26 -9.62 -28.91
C TYR A 673 18.50 -8.33 -28.60
N ALA A 674 17.24 -8.31 -28.96
CA ALA A 674 16.31 -7.23 -28.56
C ALA A 674 14.92 -7.81 -28.32
N SER A 675 14.26 -7.35 -27.27
CA SER A 675 12.86 -7.68 -26.99
C SER A 675 12.16 -6.53 -26.27
N ASN A 676 10.83 -6.53 -26.30
CA ASN A 676 9.97 -5.56 -25.65
C ASN A 676 9.05 -6.26 -24.65
N GLN A 677 9.24 -5.97 -23.35
CA GLN A 677 8.25 -6.30 -22.33
C GLN A 677 7.29 -5.12 -22.20
N HIS A 678 6.00 -5.36 -22.36
CA HIS A 678 5.05 -4.26 -22.43
C HIS A 678 3.69 -4.61 -21.85
N ILE A 679 2.97 -3.59 -21.41
CA ILE A 679 1.52 -3.61 -21.20
C ILE A 679 0.87 -2.64 -22.16
N THR A 680 -0.31 -3.01 -22.69
CA THR A 680 -1.06 -2.18 -23.63
C THR A 680 -2.56 -2.39 -23.46
N ALA A 681 -3.35 -1.38 -23.84
CA ALA A 681 -4.80 -1.49 -23.83
C ALA A 681 -5.45 -0.67 -24.95
N ASN A 682 -6.64 -1.10 -25.37
CA ASN A 682 -7.44 -0.33 -26.32
C ASN A 682 -8.15 0.89 -25.71
N TYR A 683 -8.20 0.96 -24.38
CA TYR A 683 -8.87 2.01 -23.62
C TYR A 683 -8.05 2.38 -22.37
N LYS A 684 -7.91 3.67 -22.09
CA LYS A 684 -7.27 4.15 -20.85
C LYS A 684 -7.94 3.62 -19.59
N SER A 685 -9.24 3.32 -19.64
CA SER A 685 -9.99 2.77 -18.50
C SER A 685 -9.85 1.27 -18.29
N ALA A 686 -8.99 0.58 -19.05
CA ALA A 686 -8.78 -0.85 -18.87
C ALA A 686 -8.15 -1.15 -17.50
N CYS A 687 -8.77 -2.04 -16.75
CA CYS A 687 -8.33 -2.47 -15.42
C CYS A 687 -8.61 -3.95 -15.21
N ASN A 688 -7.88 -4.56 -14.28
CA ASN A 688 -8.13 -5.91 -13.82
C ASN A 688 -9.10 -5.90 -12.63
N GLU A 689 -9.91 -6.94 -12.47
CA GLU A 689 -10.93 -7.05 -11.43
C GLU A 689 -11.03 -8.50 -10.93
N ALA A 690 -11.38 -8.68 -9.65
CA ALA A 690 -11.60 -10.00 -9.05
C ALA A 690 -12.67 -10.80 -9.83
N GLY A 691 -12.42 -12.08 -10.02
CA GLY A 691 -13.31 -12.98 -10.78
C GLY A 691 -13.53 -12.57 -12.24
N LYS A 692 -12.67 -11.71 -12.79
CA LYS A 692 -12.72 -11.23 -14.16
C LYS A 692 -11.46 -11.60 -14.93
N PRO A 693 -11.50 -11.62 -16.27
CA PRO A 693 -10.32 -11.76 -17.10
C PRO A 693 -9.27 -10.70 -16.78
N ASN A 694 -8.00 -11.05 -16.95
CA ASN A 694 -6.88 -10.13 -16.89
C ASN A 694 -6.80 -9.33 -18.19
N TYR A 695 -7.45 -8.19 -18.24
CA TYR A 695 -7.50 -7.34 -19.43
C TYR A 695 -6.19 -6.59 -19.70
N VAL A 696 -5.35 -6.45 -18.70
CA VAL A 696 -4.01 -5.87 -18.79
C VAL A 696 -3.05 -6.82 -18.09
N ALA A 697 -2.09 -7.34 -18.82
CA ALA A 697 -1.00 -8.17 -18.31
C ALA A 697 0.24 -7.96 -19.19
N PRO A 698 1.45 -8.17 -18.67
CA PRO A 698 2.66 -7.95 -19.45
C PRO A 698 2.87 -9.06 -20.48
N GLU A 699 3.28 -8.64 -21.68
CA GLU A 699 3.70 -9.52 -22.77
C GLU A 699 5.18 -9.27 -23.09
N ASP A 700 5.86 -10.26 -23.67
CA ASP A 700 7.26 -10.18 -24.11
C ASP A 700 7.36 -10.58 -25.59
N GLU A 701 7.76 -9.64 -26.44
CA GLU A 701 7.96 -9.89 -27.87
C GLU A 701 9.40 -9.68 -28.28
N GLN A 702 9.91 -10.56 -29.13
CA GLN A 702 11.23 -10.40 -29.71
C GLN A 702 11.21 -9.35 -30.82
N LEU A 703 12.17 -8.42 -30.81
CA LEU A 703 12.30 -7.35 -31.79
C LEU A 703 13.36 -7.69 -32.84
N ALA A 704 13.16 -7.19 -34.06
CA ALA A 704 14.12 -7.28 -35.14
C ALA A 704 15.24 -6.24 -34.97
N ILE A 705 16.48 -6.68 -35.17
CA ILE A 705 17.68 -5.84 -35.19
C ILE A 705 18.10 -5.65 -36.65
N ASN A 706 18.29 -4.39 -37.06
CA ASN A 706 18.75 -4.05 -38.41
C ASN A 706 20.02 -3.16 -38.31
N GLY A 707 21.19 -3.79 -38.26
CA GLY A 707 22.43 -3.10 -37.98
C GLY A 707 22.48 -2.53 -36.58
N GLU A 708 22.55 -1.21 -36.47
CA GLU A 708 22.50 -0.46 -35.19
C GLU A 708 21.11 0.06 -34.83
N THR A 709 20.07 -0.36 -35.55
CA THR A 709 18.69 0.10 -35.33
C THR A 709 17.81 -1.04 -34.84
N VAL A 710 17.04 -0.78 -33.80
CA VAL A 710 15.94 -1.62 -33.30
C VAL A 710 14.63 -0.88 -33.52
N THR A 711 13.69 -1.46 -34.24
CA THR A 711 12.37 -0.85 -34.48
C THR A 711 11.34 -1.42 -33.51
N VAL A 712 10.63 -0.54 -32.82
CA VAL A 712 9.57 -0.86 -31.87
C VAL A 712 8.25 -0.30 -32.37
N ASN A 713 7.21 -1.13 -32.37
CA ASN A 713 5.83 -0.68 -32.59
C ASN A 713 5.14 -0.62 -31.22
N THR A 714 5.01 0.57 -30.64
CA THR A 714 4.32 0.73 -29.36
C THR A 714 2.81 0.58 -29.58
N GLY A 715 2.16 -0.17 -28.71
CA GLY A 715 0.69 -0.26 -28.69
C GLY A 715 0.03 1.07 -28.31
N LYS A 716 -1.28 1.12 -28.47
CA LYS A 716 -2.08 2.23 -27.91
C LYS A 716 -2.01 2.19 -26.41
N TYR A 717 -1.92 3.36 -25.79
CA TYR A 717 -1.93 3.42 -24.32
C TYR A 717 -1.03 2.34 -23.73
N SER A 718 0.28 2.45 -23.93
CA SER A 718 1.23 1.38 -23.60
C SER A 718 2.43 1.86 -22.79
N VAL A 719 2.92 0.98 -21.94
CA VAL A 719 4.21 1.09 -21.27
C VAL A 719 5.10 -0.01 -21.87
N ASN A 720 6.25 0.38 -22.41
CA ASN A 720 7.16 -0.52 -23.09
C ASN A 720 8.54 -0.45 -22.44
N VAL A 721 9.13 -1.61 -22.18
CA VAL A 721 10.50 -1.76 -21.68
C VAL A 721 11.29 -2.60 -22.66
N ILE A 722 12.07 -1.92 -23.51
CA ILE A 722 12.87 -2.53 -24.52
C ILE A 722 14.21 -2.92 -23.91
N ARG A 723 14.61 -4.18 -24.08
CA ARG A 723 15.84 -4.76 -23.57
C ARG A 723 16.73 -5.14 -24.74
N ILE A 724 17.95 -4.62 -24.76
CA ILE A 724 18.89 -4.81 -25.87
C ILE A 724 20.20 -5.36 -25.29
N ALA A 725 20.60 -6.56 -25.72
CA ALA A 725 21.89 -7.13 -25.40
C ALA A 725 22.91 -6.83 -26.51
N TYR A 726 24.12 -6.42 -26.10
CA TYR A 726 25.18 -6.08 -27.03
C TYR A 726 26.51 -6.73 -26.64
N GLY A 727 27.54 -6.58 -27.51
CA GLY A 727 28.88 -7.09 -27.23
C GLY A 727 28.91 -8.63 -27.12
N SER A 728 29.22 -9.19 -25.94
CA SER A 728 29.24 -10.63 -25.68
C SER A 728 27.94 -11.16 -25.05
N ASN A 729 27.01 -10.31 -24.66
CA ASN A 729 25.72 -10.73 -24.12
C ASN A 729 24.80 -11.22 -25.26
N ASP A 730 24.27 -12.43 -25.14
CA ASP A 730 23.35 -13.04 -26.11
C ASP A 730 21.86 -12.88 -25.74
N GLY A 731 21.56 -12.13 -24.70
CA GLY A 731 20.22 -11.91 -24.18
C GLY A 731 19.72 -12.97 -23.18
N SER A 732 20.45 -14.06 -22.98
CA SER A 732 20.02 -15.15 -22.09
C SER A 732 19.94 -14.74 -20.61
N ALA A 733 20.78 -13.77 -20.21
CA ALA A 733 20.85 -13.23 -18.84
C ALA A 733 19.82 -12.14 -18.55
N LEU A 734 19.11 -11.63 -19.55
CA LEU A 734 18.08 -10.59 -19.35
C LEU A 734 16.90 -11.14 -18.54
N TYR A 735 16.30 -10.27 -17.72
CA TYR A 735 15.12 -10.63 -16.93
C TYR A 735 14.02 -11.24 -17.79
N LYS A 736 13.40 -12.29 -17.30
CA LYS A 736 12.27 -12.96 -17.95
C LYS A 736 11.03 -12.79 -17.13
N LEU A 737 9.92 -12.51 -17.78
CA LEU A 737 8.63 -12.48 -17.11
C LEU A 737 8.39 -13.81 -16.38
N PRO A 738 7.93 -13.80 -15.12
CA PRO A 738 7.51 -14.99 -14.40
C PRO A 738 6.48 -15.80 -15.21
N ALA A 739 6.69 -17.11 -15.30
CA ALA A 739 5.85 -17.98 -16.11
C ALA A 739 4.41 -18.14 -15.58
N ASP A 740 4.21 -17.80 -14.32
CA ASP A 740 2.92 -17.86 -13.62
C ASP A 740 2.16 -16.53 -13.61
N LEU A 741 2.66 -15.50 -14.33
CA LEU A 741 1.87 -14.29 -14.53
C LEU A 741 0.64 -14.59 -15.37
N PRO A 742 -0.49 -13.94 -15.07
CA PRO A 742 -1.68 -14.04 -15.90
C PRO A 742 -1.40 -13.61 -17.34
N GLN A 743 -2.00 -14.27 -18.29
CA GLN A 743 -1.94 -13.83 -19.68
C GLN A 743 -3.01 -12.78 -19.96
N GLN A 744 -2.68 -11.81 -20.81
CA GLN A 744 -3.64 -10.79 -21.21
C GLN A 744 -4.81 -11.40 -21.99
N GLU A 745 -6.02 -11.06 -21.58
CA GLU A 745 -7.25 -11.49 -22.24
C GLU A 745 -7.87 -10.34 -23.04
N SER A 746 -8.45 -10.68 -24.19
CA SER A 746 -9.14 -9.73 -25.07
C SER A 746 -10.58 -9.47 -24.62
N GLY A 747 -11.17 -8.38 -25.05
CA GLY A 747 -12.61 -8.14 -24.92
C GLY A 747 -13.02 -7.16 -23.83
N TYR A 748 -12.08 -6.40 -23.27
CA TYR A 748 -12.43 -5.31 -22.36
C TYR A 748 -13.43 -4.34 -23.01
N LEU A 749 -14.51 -4.04 -22.29
CA LEU A 749 -15.48 -3.01 -22.67
C LEU A 749 -15.53 -1.95 -21.56
N PRO A 750 -15.40 -0.65 -21.89
CA PRO A 750 -15.57 0.42 -20.92
C PRO A 750 -16.93 0.35 -20.21
N PRO A 751 -17.08 0.82 -18.98
CA PRO A 751 -18.32 0.74 -18.21
C PRO A 751 -19.55 1.25 -18.98
N ALA A 752 -19.43 2.35 -19.71
CA ALA A 752 -20.49 2.89 -20.54
C ALA A 752 -20.92 1.94 -21.69
N ALA A 753 -19.97 1.20 -22.25
CA ALA A 753 -20.25 0.21 -23.32
C ALA A 753 -20.87 -1.07 -22.76
N ARG A 754 -20.53 -1.46 -21.52
CA ARG A 754 -21.12 -2.64 -20.83
C ARG A 754 -22.63 -2.49 -20.64
N VAL A 755 -23.13 -1.28 -20.42
CA VAL A 755 -24.56 -0.97 -20.31
C VAL A 755 -25.23 -0.90 -21.68
N ALA A 756 -24.53 -0.42 -22.72
CA ALA A 756 -25.07 -0.26 -24.05
C ALA A 756 -25.31 -1.61 -24.76
N VAL A 757 -24.48 -2.61 -24.60
CA VAL A 757 -24.60 -3.93 -25.23
C VAL A 757 -25.89 -4.66 -24.84
N PRO A 758 -26.28 -4.80 -23.55
CA PRO A 758 -27.57 -5.40 -23.21
C PRO A 758 -28.77 -4.61 -23.73
N CYS A 759 -28.69 -3.26 -23.74
CA CYS A 759 -29.74 -2.40 -24.28
C CYS A 759 -29.89 -2.58 -25.78
N ALA A 760 -28.80 -2.69 -26.53
CA ALA A 760 -28.84 -2.95 -27.99
C ALA A 760 -29.40 -4.34 -28.31
N ILE A 761 -28.99 -5.37 -27.57
CA ILE A 761 -29.54 -6.74 -27.71
C ILE A 761 -31.02 -6.75 -27.34
N GLY A 762 -31.42 -6.09 -26.26
CA GLY A 762 -32.83 -5.94 -25.88
C GLY A 762 -33.65 -5.24 -26.94
N ALA A 763 -33.14 -4.17 -27.56
CA ALA A 763 -33.79 -3.45 -28.66
C ALA A 763 -33.95 -4.31 -29.94
N VAL A 764 -32.92 -5.11 -30.28
CA VAL A 764 -32.97 -6.04 -31.40
C VAL A 764 -33.99 -7.16 -31.16
N ILE A 765 -34.05 -7.72 -29.97
CA ILE A 765 -35.02 -8.73 -29.57
C ILE A 765 -36.44 -8.13 -29.61
N LEU A 766 -36.64 -6.92 -29.11
CA LEU A 766 -37.93 -6.23 -29.13
C LEU A 766 -38.39 -5.92 -30.58
N ALA A 767 -37.46 -5.48 -31.44
CA ALA A 767 -37.72 -5.26 -32.87
C ALA A 767 -38.09 -6.57 -33.60
N ALA A 768 -37.41 -7.68 -33.31
CA ALA A 768 -37.70 -8.99 -33.86
C ALA A 768 -39.07 -9.51 -33.40
N VAL A 769 -39.44 -9.32 -32.15
CA VAL A 769 -40.74 -9.68 -31.57
C VAL A 769 -41.84 -8.83 -32.20
N LEU A 770 -41.66 -7.52 -32.31
CA LEU A 770 -42.61 -6.61 -32.95
C LEU A 770 -42.81 -6.94 -34.42
N THR A 771 -41.73 -7.27 -35.16
CA THR A 771 -41.81 -7.68 -36.56
C THR A 771 -42.54 -9.02 -36.72
N GLY A 772 -42.31 -9.96 -35.81
CA GLY A 772 -43.00 -11.26 -35.74
C GLY A 772 -44.50 -11.12 -35.43
N VAL A 773 -44.87 -10.19 -34.56
CA VAL A 773 -46.28 -9.88 -34.24
C VAL A 773 -46.97 -9.17 -35.39
N CYS A 774 -46.32 -8.19 -36.03
CA CYS A 774 -46.86 -7.51 -37.20
C CYS A 774 -47.07 -8.44 -38.42
N THR A 775 -46.15 -9.38 -38.64
CA THR A 775 -46.31 -10.39 -39.70
C THR A 775 -47.42 -11.39 -39.39
N LYS A 776 -47.66 -11.77 -38.12
CA LYS A 776 -48.81 -12.60 -37.72
C LYS A 776 -50.14 -11.87 -37.90
N ILE A 777 -50.21 -10.58 -37.59
CA ILE A 777 -51.39 -9.75 -37.75
C ILE A 777 -51.68 -9.55 -39.24
N ALA A 778 -50.67 -9.32 -40.07
CA ALA A 778 -50.83 -9.18 -41.54
C ALA A 778 -51.31 -10.49 -42.20
N ARG A 779 -50.85 -11.67 -41.72
CA ARG A 779 -51.32 -12.98 -42.20
C ARG A 779 -52.77 -13.27 -41.78
N LYS A 780 -53.23 -12.80 -40.60
CA LYS A 780 -54.61 -12.92 -40.15
C LYS A 780 -55.58 -11.99 -40.94
N LYS A 781 -55.12 -10.85 -41.45
CA LYS A 781 -55.90 -9.93 -42.28
C LYS A 781 -56.03 -10.38 -43.76
N LYS A 782 -55.18 -11.29 -44.24
CA LYS A 782 -55.30 -11.89 -45.58
C LYS A 782 -56.15 -13.19 -45.64
N ALA A 783 -56.53 -13.69 -44.43
CA ALA A 783 -57.33 -14.91 -44.29
C ALA A 783 -58.76 -14.62 -43.80
N LYS A 784 -59.24 -13.37 -43.86
CA LYS A 784 -60.60 -12.90 -43.79
C LYS A 784 -60.84 -12.11 -45.12
#